data_f3014a01b1e077409c29b49d19ae0398
#
_entry.id   f3014a01b1e077409c29b49d19ae0398
#
_cell.length_a   1.000
_cell.length_b   1.000
_cell.length_c   1.000
_cell.angle_alpha   90.00
_cell.angle_beta   90.00
_cell.angle_gamma   90.00
#
_symmetry.space_group_name_H-M   'P 1'
#
loop_
_entity.id
_entity.type
_entity.pdbx_description
1 polymer ?
#
loop_
_entity_poly.entity_id
_entity_poly.type
_entity_poly.pdbx_seq_one_letter_code
_entity_poly.pdbx_strand_id
1 'polypeptide(L)'
;MLPPYEFVIVGAGLAGTTAAETLRHEGALGRILLISGEAYWPYQRPPLSKRFLTEGISPKPVPLLSEATLRELDIELRLSTRVSSLDVTGHTLRTQQGESVGYRKLLIATGSTPVRLQLPGDHLPGVHYLHSLADAQALRSSLESAKQAVVIGGSFIGLEVASSLKRRGLGVTILERDELFGQLKTPLISSFFQRCFADQGVEVLVGEMPVAFRGDQRVDAVMTQGGRHLPCDMVVIGAGVVPVTDFLQGNGLATEQGVAVDRFLQSHDPDVFAAGDVAYFFDPVIGHHHRVEHWDNAVKQGRLAARNMLGKRLPYEEVSYFYSQIFDNSFNLLGEIEASYERIDRGSLQEKSFAAFYLSDDVPRALFSLGRPTQETRLVETLIKHRVNLRVSKSTLSDPQATLQKIPNQTLLILQGGGAFGAFECGAVKALVEAHICPDIVAGVSIGAFNGAIIASHPDRPVAALEAFWQELSTPGVMATDESMRRLLASGQIAWWGVPQFFGPRWLQVPATQDQWPLHWTSLYDTSPMRKLLLKYVDFARLKSSPIRLLVSAVEIESSELVLFDSYVDDLTPEHILASGSLPPAFPWTSVNGRHYWDGGIVSNSPLERAMERCGSAGKRVFIIDLFPGERRLLPTNLLEVMSRRDEIVYSERIRNDVQTRQTVRDFQSLVQELMTELPLESAQRLRHQPRFIQLMGEEAPTVITRIVREGGDNEPSSPEYDFSSQTIKHLIEAGYRMGRLAVATSRPLT
;
A
#
# COMPACT_ATOMS: atom_id res chain seq x y z
N MET A 1 -0.18 -41.37 17.59
CA MET A 1 0.27 -40.34 16.63
C MET A 1 0.75 -39.12 17.41
N LEU A 2 1.89 -38.55 17.07
CA LEU A 2 2.30 -37.26 17.64
C LEU A 2 1.23 -36.21 17.28
N PRO A 3 0.93 -35.24 18.18
CA PRO A 3 -0.02 -34.17 17.84
C PRO A 3 0.47 -33.42 16.60
N PRO A 4 -0.43 -32.99 15.71
CA PRO A 4 -0.06 -32.24 14.53
C PRO A 4 0.71 -30.96 14.91
N TYR A 5 1.59 -30.51 14.03
CA TYR A 5 2.21 -29.19 14.19
C TYR A 5 1.16 -28.11 14.06
N GLU A 6 1.25 -27.06 14.85
CA GLU A 6 0.36 -25.91 14.68
C GLU A 6 0.70 -25.17 13.37
N PHE A 7 2.00 -25.01 13.11
CA PHE A 7 2.48 -24.37 11.90
C PHE A 7 3.52 -25.25 11.20
N VAL A 8 3.29 -25.53 9.93
CA VAL A 8 4.28 -26.17 9.06
C VAL A 8 4.64 -25.22 7.92
N ILE A 9 5.93 -25.05 7.68
CA ILE A 9 6.48 -24.20 6.63
C ILE A 9 7.31 -25.07 5.70
N VAL A 10 6.92 -25.15 4.44
CA VAL A 10 7.65 -25.93 3.41
C VAL A 10 8.52 -24.97 2.59
N GLY A 11 9.83 -25.06 2.81
CA GLY A 11 10.84 -24.20 2.21
C GLY A 11 11.53 -23.32 3.25
N ALA A 12 12.80 -23.62 3.55
CA ALA A 12 13.64 -22.84 4.46
C ALA A 12 14.47 -21.76 3.74
N GLY A 13 13.93 -21.22 2.65
CA GLY A 13 14.44 -20.00 2.02
C GLY A 13 14.07 -18.76 2.83
N LEU A 14 14.30 -17.59 2.24
CA LEU A 14 14.10 -16.30 2.92
C LEU A 14 12.66 -16.10 3.42
N ALA A 15 11.65 -16.39 2.59
CA ALA A 15 10.25 -16.24 2.99
C ALA A 15 9.89 -17.16 4.15
N GLY A 16 10.28 -18.45 4.07
CA GLY A 16 9.96 -19.43 5.12
C GLY A 16 10.67 -19.15 6.45
N THR A 17 11.94 -18.78 6.42
CA THR A 17 12.69 -18.42 7.65
C THR A 17 12.14 -17.14 8.28
N THR A 18 11.83 -16.12 7.49
CA THR A 18 11.21 -14.89 7.97
C THR A 18 9.83 -15.17 8.59
N ALA A 19 9.05 -16.07 7.97
CA ALA A 19 7.75 -16.45 8.53
C ALA A 19 7.89 -17.20 9.85
N ALA A 20 8.80 -18.16 9.95
CA ALA A 20 9.04 -18.92 11.18
C ALA A 20 9.46 -18.02 12.36
N GLU A 21 10.38 -17.10 12.11
CA GLU A 21 10.84 -16.08 13.07
C GLU A 21 9.66 -15.16 13.47
N THR A 22 8.90 -14.67 12.49
CA THR A 22 7.76 -13.77 12.72
C THR A 22 6.68 -14.45 13.56
N LEU A 23 6.34 -15.71 13.30
CA LEU A 23 5.37 -16.45 14.10
C LEU A 23 5.72 -16.41 15.60
N ARG A 24 7.00 -16.64 15.96
CA ARG A 24 7.43 -16.58 17.35
C ARG A 24 7.40 -15.18 17.94
N HIS A 25 7.90 -14.20 17.22
CA HIS A 25 7.89 -12.79 17.67
C HIS A 25 6.48 -12.22 17.84
N GLU A 26 5.52 -12.73 17.08
CA GLU A 26 4.10 -12.35 17.18
C GLU A 26 3.31 -13.24 18.18
N GLY A 27 3.99 -14.10 18.95
CA GLY A 27 3.43 -14.83 20.10
C GLY A 27 2.84 -16.20 19.78
N ALA A 28 3.20 -16.85 18.68
CA ALA A 28 2.79 -18.24 18.42
C ALA A 28 3.30 -19.19 19.52
N LEU A 29 2.39 -19.93 20.16
CA LEU A 29 2.73 -20.86 21.26
C LEU A 29 2.91 -22.31 20.78
N GLY A 30 2.27 -22.68 19.65
CA GLY A 30 2.29 -24.05 19.12
C GLY A 30 3.60 -24.45 18.46
N ARG A 31 3.74 -25.74 18.15
CA ARG A 31 4.93 -26.27 17.47
C ARG A 31 5.07 -25.72 16.05
N ILE A 32 6.26 -25.26 15.71
CA ILE A 32 6.62 -24.78 14.36
C ILE A 32 7.62 -25.75 13.75
N LEU A 33 7.28 -26.26 12.55
CA LEU A 33 8.19 -27.07 11.74
C LEU A 33 8.57 -26.34 10.46
N LEU A 34 9.87 -26.16 10.24
CA LEU A 34 10.46 -25.63 9.01
C LEU A 34 11.14 -26.76 8.22
N ILE A 35 10.71 -27.00 6.99
CA ILE A 35 11.20 -28.11 6.13
C ILE A 35 12.08 -27.54 5.03
N SER A 36 13.28 -28.10 4.85
CA SER A 36 14.23 -27.74 3.78
C SER A 36 14.57 -28.94 2.93
N GLY A 37 14.45 -28.81 1.61
CA GLY A 37 14.96 -29.78 0.65
C GLY A 37 16.49 -29.75 0.49
N GLU A 38 17.16 -28.68 0.96
CA GLU A 38 18.63 -28.53 0.91
C GLU A 38 19.27 -29.11 2.16
N ALA A 39 20.52 -29.54 2.04
CA ALA A 39 21.33 -30.06 3.15
C ALA A 39 22.00 -28.96 3.97
N TYR A 40 21.86 -27.73 3.56
CA TYR A 40 22.50 -26.57 4.16
C TYR A 40 21.54 -25.83 5.08
N TRP A 41 22.10 -25.22 6.16
CA TRP A 41 21.37 -24.26 6.96
C TRP A 41 20.88 -23.09 6.12
N PRO A 42 19.73 -22.49 6.45
CA PRO A 42 19.19 -21.35 5.70
C PRO A 42 20.20 -20.23 5.51
N TYR A 43 20.40 -19.79 4.28
CA TYR A 43 21.43 -18.82 3.90
C TYR A 43 20.91 -17.77 2.91
N GLN A 44 21.63 -16.64 2.83
CA GLN A 44 21.33 -15.56 1.88
C GLN A 44 21.81 -15.93 0.47
N ARG A 45 20.92 -15.91 -0.54
CA ARG A 45 21.24 -16.23 -1.94
C ARG A 45 21.91 -15.09 -2.72
N PRO A 46 21.61 -13.76 -2.48
CA PRO A 46 22.19 -12.69 -3.29
C PRO A 46 23.73 -12.63 -3.34
N PRO A 47 24.48 -13.06 -2.34
CA PRO A 47 25.94 -13.13 -2.43
C PRO A 47 26.46 -14.18 -3.42
N LEU A 48 25.66 -15.20 -3.81
CA LEU A 48 26.13 -16.34 -4.62
C LEU A 48 26.59 -15.93 -6.03
N SER A 49 25.91 -14.95 -6.67
CA SER A 49 26.28 -14.40 -7.97
C SER A 49 27.38 -13.32 -7.91
N LYS A 50 27.75 -12.85 -6.72
CA LYS A 50 28.65 -11.71 -6.48
C LYS A 50 29.92 -12.14 -5.74
N ARG A 51 30.02 -11.76 -4.46
CA ARG A 51 31.24 -12.00 -3.64
C ARG A 51 31.62 -13.48 -3.52
N PHE A 52 30.66 -14.39 -3.53
CA PHE A 52 30.93 -15.83 -3.47
C PHE A 52 31.74 -16.31 -4.67
N LEU A 53 31.57 -15.71 -5.84
CA LEU A 53 32.36 -16.00 -7.03
C LEU A 53 33.66 -15.19 -7.10
N THR A 54 33.70 -13.97 -6.56
CA THR A 54 34.82 -13.04 -6.73
C THR A 54 35.88 -13.13 -5.62
N GLU A 55 35.53 -13.50 -4.37
CA GLU A 55 36.48 -13.58 -3.25
C GLU A 55 37.40 -14.79 -3.37
N GLY A 56 38.69 -14.58 -3.00
CA GLY A 56 39.77 -15.53 -3.24
C GLY A 56 39.73 -16.82 -2.39
N ILE A 57 39.32 -16.76 -1.14
CA ILE A 57 39.34 -17.88 -0.17
C ILE A 57 37.90 -18.27 0.14
N SER A 58 37.57 -19.57 0.13
CA SER A 58 36.26 -20.19 0.39
C SER A 58 35.29 -19.33 1.20
N PRO A 59 34.45 -18.48 0.58
CA PRO A 59 33.55 -17.64 1.32
C PRO A 59 32.47 -18.49 2.00
N LYS A 60 32.25 -18.25 3.30
CA LYS A 60 31.16 -18.91 4.01
C LYS A 60 29.84 -18.30 3.59
N PRO A 61 28.78 -19.10 3.42
CA PRO A 61 27.44 -18.57 3.19
C PRO A 61 27.03 -17.71 4.39
N VAL A 62 26.29 -16.61 4.12
CA VAL A 62 25.73 -15.78 5.18
C VAL A 62 24.47 -16.45 5.69
N PRO A 63 24.39 -16.86 6.97
CA PRO A 63 23.19 -17.50 7.48
C PRO A 63 22.01 -16.51 7.53
N LEU A 64 20.80 -17.00 7.32
CA LEU A 64 19.55 -16.27 7.60
C LEU A 64 19.21 -16.35 9.09
N LEU A 65 19.25 -17.56 9.64
CA LEU A 65 19.09 -17.82 11.08
C LEU A 65 20.22 -18.73 11.55
N SER A 66 20.73 -18.46 12.74
CA SER A 66 21.71 -19.34 13.39
C SER A 66 21.03 -20.53 14.06
N GLU A 67 21.78 -21.60 14.28
CA GLU A 67 21.29 -22.75 15.06
C GLU A 67 20.84 -22.33 16.47
N ALA A 68 21.59 -21.42 17.11
CA ALA A 68 21.26 -20.88 18.41
C ALA A 68 19.92 -20.14 18.38
N THR A 69 19.68 -19.30 17.37
CA THR A 69 18.42 -18.56 17.20
C THR A 69 17.24 -19.52 16.99
N LEU A 70 17.39 -20.57 16.18
CA LEU A 70 16.33 -21.55 15.96
C LEU A 70 15.98 -22.30 17.24
N ARG A 71 16.97 -22.64 18.08
CA ARG A 71 16.74 -23.26 19.38
C ARG A 71 16.08 -22.29 20.37
N GLU A 72 16.53 -21.04 20.43
CA GLU A 72 15.94 -20.01 21.30
C GLU A 72 14.47 -19.76 20.95
N LEU A 73 14.16 -19.73 19.67
CA LEU A 73 12.80 -19.55 19.14
C LEU A 73 11.95 -20.83 19.13
N ASP A 74 12.51 -21.98 19.58
CA ASP A 74 11.83 -23.29 19.58
C ASP A 74 11.22 -23.63 18.20
N ILE A 75 12.03 -23.47 17.13
CA ILE A 75 11.67 -23.81 15.76
C ILE A 75 12.40 -25.10 15.35
N GLU A 76 11.62 -26.13 15.02
CA GLU A 76 12.15 -27.41 14.51
C GLU A 76 12.52 -27.24 13.02
N LEU A 77 13.81 -27.48 12.66
CA LEU A 77 14.28 -27.44 11.29
C LEU A 77 14.62 -28.86 10.81
N ARG A 78 14.06 -29.27 9.67
CA ARG A 78 14.42 -30.53 8.99
C ARG A 78 15.09 -30.24 7.66
N LEU A 79 16.37 -30.51 7.59
CA LEU A 79 17.20 -30.42 6.38
C LEU A 79 17.06 -31.71 5.55
N SER A 80 17.45 -31.65 4.26
CA SER A 80 17.44 -32.76 3.31
C SER A 80 16.09 -33.48 3.24
N THR A 81 15.00 -32.74 3.52
CA THR A 81 13.64 -33.29 3.57
C THR A 81 12.80 -32.63 2.46
N ARG A 82 12.43 -33.41 1.45
CA ARG A 82 11.56 -32.95 0.36
C ARG A 82 10.14 -33.45 0.59
N VAL A 83 9.17 -32.57 0.41
CA VAL A 83 7.75 -32.91 0.40
C VAL A 83 7.42 -33.46 -1.00
N SER A 84 6.72 -34.60 -1.05
CA SER A 84 6.33 -35.28 -2.28
C SER A 84 4.85 -35.11 -2.62
N SER A 85 4.00 -34.88 -1.63
CA SER A 85 2.57 -34.63 -1.86
C SER A 85 1.93 -33.91 -0.68
N LEU A 86 0.80 -33.24 -0.95
CA LEU A 86 -0.04 -32.54 0.02
C LEU A 86 -1.47 -33.07 -0.08
N ASP A 87 -1.99 -33.57 1.02
CA ASP A 87 -3.42 -33.82 1.21
C ASP A 87 -4.03 -32.64 2.00
N VAL A 88 -4.71 -31.77 1.26
CA VAL A 88 -5.34 -30.55 1.81
C VAL A 88 -6.47 -30.91 2.76
N THR A 89 -7.32 -31.87 2.37
CA THR A 89 -8.49 -32.30 3.16
C THR A 89 -8.08 -33.00 4.45
N GLY A 90 -7.03 -33.83 4.38
CA GLY A 90 -6.49 -34.54 5.54
C GLY A 90 -5.51 -33.73 6.38
N HIS A 91 -5.22 -32.47 6.00
CA HIS A 91 -4.22 -31.60 6.65
C HIS A 91 -2.88 -32.30 6.87
N THR A 92 -2.38 -33.02 5.84
CA THR A 92 -1.15 -33.80 5.94
C THR A 92 -0.23 -33.60 4.73
N LEU A 93 1.06 -33.54 5.00
CA LEU A 93 2.14 -33.57 4.02
C LEU A 93 2.78 -34.96 4.04
N ARG A 94 3.21 -35.44 2.90
CA ARG A 94 4.05 -36.64 2.79
C ARG A 94 5.44 -36.25 2.29
N THR A 95 6.49 -36.71 2.96
CA THR A 95 7.88 -36.54 2.53
C THR A 95 8.28 -37.61 1.52
N GLN A 96 9.38 -37.37 0.78
CA GLN A 96 9.95 -38.41 -0.14
C GLN A 96 10.40 -39.67 0.60
N GLN A 97 10.71 -39.56 1.91
CA GLN A 97 11.05 -40.70 2.76
C GLN A 97 9.80 -41.47 3.23
N GLY A 98 8.59 -41.02 2.87
CA GLY A 98 7.32 -41.67 3.21
C GLY A 98 6.74 -41.25 4.57
N GLU A 99 7.37 -40.31 5.28
CA GLU A 99 6.86 -39.78 6.54
C GLU A 99 5.61 -38.90 6.28
N SER A 100 4.61 -39.01 7.16
CA SER A 100 3.42 -38.17 7.14
C SER A 100 3.51 -37.11 8.25
N VAL A 101 3.33 -35.84 7.90
CA VAL A 101 3.40 -34.69 8.80
C VAL A 101 2.04 -33.98 8.80
N GLY A 102 1.37 -33.93 9.95
CA GLY A 102 0.11 -33.20 10.13
C GLY A 102 0.33 -31.73 10.47
N TYR A 103 -0.56 -30.85 10.02
CA TYR A 103 -0.52 -29.41 10.28
C TYR A 103 -1.90 -28.85 10.62
N ARG A 104 -1.96 -27.70 11.35
CA ARG A 104 -3.15 -26.85 11.45
C ARG A 104 -3.12 -25.71 10.43
N LYS A 105 -1.96 -25.08 10.25
CA LYS A 105 -1.72 -24.05 9.25
C LYS A 105 -0.46 -24.39 8.47
N LEU A 106 -0.52 -24.22 7.15
CA LEU A 106 0.57 -24.51 6.23
C LEU A 106 0.99 -23.25 5.49
N LEU A 107 2.31 -23.00 5.44
CA LEU A 107 2.91 -22.04 4.53
C LEU A 107 3.71 -22.74 3.46
N ILE A 108 3.39 -22.51 2.20
CA ILE A 108 4.15 -22.93 1.04
C ILE A 108 5.13 -21.82 0.69
N ALA A 109 6.43 -22.06 0.94
CA ALA A 109 7.53 -21.12 0.70
C ALA A 109 8.67 -21.79 -0.10
N THR A 110 8.29 -22.69 -1.01
CA THR A 110 9.22 -23.53 -1.79
C THR A 110 10.04 -22.76 -2.82
N GLY A 111 9.64 -21.52 -3.11
CA GLY A 111 10.36 -20.66 -4.03
C GLY A 111 10.29 -21.11 -5.48
N SER A 112 11.41 -20.95 -6.18
CA SER A 112 11.55 -21.21 -7.61
C SER A 112 12.75 -22.12 -7.89
N THR A 113 12.86 -22.60 -9.14
CA THR A 113 13.99 -23.38 -9.66
C THR A 113 14.36 -22.89 -11.05
N PRO A 114 15.64 -22.94 -11.48
CA PRO A 114 16.04 -22.52 -12.82
C PRO A 114 15.34 -23.30 -13.94
N VAL A 115 14.96 -22.59 -14.98
CA VAL A 115 14.52 -23.18 -16.24
C VAL A 115 15.67 -24.00 -16.83
N ARG A 116 15.45 -25.30 -17.05
CA ARG A 116 16.43 -26.17 -17.67
C ARG A 116 16.28 -26.11 -19.19
N LEU A 117 17.37 -25.73 -19.87
CA LEU A 117 17.42 -25.81 -21.35
C LEU A 117 17.67 -27.24 -21.75
N GLN A 118 16.67 -27.90 -22.34
CA GLN A 118 16.79 -29.28 -22.85
C GLN A 118 17.46 -29.25 -24.21
N LEU A 119 18.76 -28.94 -24.25
CA LEU A 119 19.57 -28.86 -25.46
C LEU A 119 20.58 -29.98 -25.51
N PRO A 120 20.98 -30.43 -26.71
CA PRO A 120 22.08 -31.39 -26.85
C PRO A 120 23.31 -30.93 -26.11
N GLY A 121 23.83 -31.78 -25.20
CA GLY A 121 25.02 -31.50 -24.41
C GLY A 121 24.78 -30.71 -23.09
N ASP A 122 23.52 -30.50 -22.66
CA ASP A 122 23.18 -29.80 -21.42
C ASP A 122 23.69 -30.48 -20.12
N HIS A 123 24.00 -31.75 -20.21
CA HIS A 123 24.56 -32.59 -19.14
C HIS A 123 26.11 -32.59 -19.07
N LEU A 124 26.76 -31.94 -20.03
CA LEU A 124 28.23 -31.92 -20.06
C LEU A 124 28.80 -31.20 -18.82
N PRO A 125 29.86 -31.71 -18.17
CA PRO A 125 30.61 -31.00 -17.17
C PRO A 125 31.05 -29.62 -17.69
N GLY A 126 30.86 -28.59 -16.89
CA GLY A 126 31.12 -27.17 -17.25
C GLY A 126 29.89 -26.41 -17.71
N VAL A 127 28.72 -27.08 -17.87
CA VAL A 127 27.42 -26.39 -18.00
C VAL A 127 26.80 -26.21 -16.62
N HIS A 128 26.56 -24.98 -16.24
CA HIS A 128 26.13 -24.59 -14.90
C HIS A 128 24.85 -23.77 -14.91
N TYR A 129 24.09 -23.93 -13.85
CA TYR A 129 23.02 -23.02 -13.42
C TYR A 129 23.43 -22.40 -12.11
N LEU A 130 22.85 -21.27 -11.71
CA LEU A 130 23.16 -20.65 -10.42
C LEU A 130 21.87 -20.30 -9.68
N HIS A 131 21.55 -21.08 -8.65
CA HIS A 131 20.40 -20.85 -7.80
C HIS A 131 20.66 -21.23 -6.33
N SER A 132 21.34 -22.33 -6.08
CA SER A 132 21.66 -22.85 -4.76
C SER A 132 23.12 -22.67 -4.40
N LEU A 133 23.45 -22.91 -3.10
CA LEU A 133 24.83 -22.94 -2.63
C LEU A 133 25.64 -24.06 -3.31
N ALA A 134 25.01 -25.20 -3.56
CA ALA A 134 25.65 -26.31 -4.28
C ALA A 134 26.02 -25.90 -5.72
N ASP A 135 25.12 -25.19 -6.41
CA ASP A 135 25.41 -24.68 -7.75
C ASP A 135 26.57 -23.69 -7.74
N ALA A 136 26.56 -22.76 -6.74
CA ALA A 136 27.65 -21.77 -6.59
C ALA A 136 28.99 -22.44 -6.30
N GLN A 137 29.03 -23.50 -5.50
CA GLN A 137 30.23 -24.30 -5.23
C GLN A 137 30.73 -25.01 -6.49
N ALA A 138 29.84 -25.65 -7.24
CA ALA A 138 30.17 -26.33 -8.51
C ALA A 138 30.73 -25.34 -9.55
N LEU A 139 30.04 -24.18 -9.71
CA LEU A 139 30.49 -23.10 -10.58
C LEU A 139 31.89 -22.58 -10.15
N ARG A 140 32.10 -22.36 -8.87
CA ARG A 140 33.37 -21.89 -8.34
C ARG A 140 34.52 -22.90 -8.59
N SER A 141 34.30 -24.19 -8.42
CA SER A 141 35.28 -25.23 -8.73
C SER A 141 35.67 -25.21 -10.22
N SER A 142 34.75 -24.92 -11.10
CA SER A 142 35.05 -24.80 -12.53
C SER A 142 35.91 -23.56 -12.86
N LEU A 143 35.83 -22.49 -12.06
CA LEU A 143 36.61 -21.25 -12.23
C LEU A 143 38.13 -21.48 -12.10
N GLU A 144 38.57 -22.52 -11.38
CA GLU A 144 39.99 -22.80 -11.17
C GLU A 144 40.73 -23.11 -12.48
N SER A 145 40.06 -23.66 -13.46
CA SER A 145 40.65 -24.05 -14.75
C SER A 145 40.09 -23.28 -15.95
N ALA A 146 38.96 -22.59 -15.81
CA ALA A 146 38.28 -21.90 -16.90
C ALA A 146 39.00 -20.59 -17.29
N LYS A 147 39.02 -20.30 -18.63
CA LYS A 147 39.54 -19.06 -19.20
C LYS A 147 38.47 -18.32 -20.01
N GLN A 148 37.57 -19.07 -20.62
CA GLN A 148 36.51 -18.54 -21.48
C GLN A 148 35.14 -19.01 -20.99
N ALA A 149 34.22 -18.09 -20.77
CA ALA A 149 32.88 -18.38 -20.31
C ALA A 149 31.82 -17.81 -21.27
N VAL A 150 30.79 -18.60 -21.53
CA VAL A 150 29.58 -18.14 -22.21
C VAL A 150 28.47 -18.05 -21.16
N VAL A 151 27.85 -16.86 -21.03
CA VAL A 151 26.69 -16.64 -20.17
C VAL A 151 25.44 -16.55 -21.05
N ILE A 152 24.45 -17.38 -20.76
CA ILE A 152 23.18 -17.44 -21.50
C ILE A 152 22.10 -16.76 -20.66
N GLY A 153 21.55 -15.67 -21.18
CA GLY A 153 20.54 -14.81 -20.54
C GLY A 153 21.08 -13.46 -20.07
N GLY A 154 20.48 -12.40 -20.59
CA GLY A 154 20.78 -10.99 -20.30
C GLY A 154 19.89 -10.37 -19.24
N SER A 155 19.38 -11.19 -18.31
CA SER A 155 18.62 -10.73 -17.14
C SER A 155 19.53 -10.52 -15.91
N PHE A 156 18.93 -10.21 -14.76
CA PHE A 156 19.68 -9.83 -13.55
C PHE A 156 20.78 -10.82 -13.15
N ILE A 157 20.46 -12.11 -12.96
CA ILE A 157 21.44 -13.12 -12.49
C ILE A 157 22.52 -13.36 -13.55
N GLY A 158 22.13 -13.48 -14.83
CA GLY A 158 23.10 -13.70 -15.91
C GLY A 158 24.13 -12.56 -15.98
N LEU A 159 23.66 -11.31 -15.90
CA LEU A 159 24.53 -10.15 -15.96
C LEU A 159 25.40 -9.98 -14.69
N GLU A 160 24.87 -10.31 -13.50
CA GLU A 160 25.67 -10.34 -12.26
C GLU A 160 26.79 -11.37 -12.34
N VAL A 161 26.48 -12.56 -12.86
CA VAL A 161 27.48 -13.63 -13.05
C VAL A 161 28.50 -13.20 -14.10
N ALA A 162 28.09 -12.68 -15.26
CA ALA A 162 28.99 -12.19 -16.30
C ALA A 162 29.97 -11.12 -15.76
N SER A 163 29.46 -10.18 -14.96
CA SER A 163 30.28 -9.18 -14.27
C SER A 163 31.28 -9.82 -13.31
N SER A 164 30.84 -10.80 -12.54
CA SER A 164 31.70 -11.51 -11.57
C SER A 164 32.80 -12.35 -12.24
N LEU A 165 32.45 -13.05 -13.32
CA LEU A 165 33.41 -13.84 -14.12
C LEU A 165 34.45 -12.91 -14.78
N LYS A 166 34.03 -11.77 -15.33
CA LYS A 166 34.93 -10.79 -15.90
C LYS A 166 35.90 -10.20 -14.87
N ARG A 167 35.42 -9.90 -13.67
CA ARG A 167 36.27 -9.46 -12.53
C ARG A 167 37.31 -10.53 -12.10
N ARG A 168 37.00 -11.80 -12.35
CA ARG A 168 37.95 -12.94 -12.13
C ARG A 168 38.95 -13.08 -13.27
N GLY A 169 38.87 -12.27 -14.31
CA GLY A 169 39.81 -12.25 -15.43
C GLY A 169 39.46 -13.20 -16.58
N LEU A 170 38.26 -13.80 -16.61
CA LEU A 170 37.83 -14.65 -17.73
C LEU A 170 37.50 -13.79 -18.97
N GLY A 171 37.65 -14.36 -20.16
CA GLY A 171 36.97 -13.92 -21.36
C GLY A 171 35.49 -14.29 -21.21
N VAL A 172 34.60 -13.34 -21.42
CA VAL A 172 33.15 -13.54 -21.25
C VAL A 172 32.41 -13.12 -22.49
N THR A 173 31.53 -14.00 -22.99
CA THR A 173 30.53 -13.69 -24.02
C THR A 173 29.14 -13.89 -23.44
N ILE A 174 28.25 -12.91 -23.63
CA ILE A 174 26.85 -12.98 -23.22
C ILE A 174 26.00 -13.27 -24.45
N LEU A 175 25.13 -14.31 -24.36
CA LEU A 175 24.10 -14.61 -25.34
C LEU A 175 22.75 -14.16 -24.80
N GLU A 176 22.04 -13.29 -25.54
CA GLU A 176 20.68 -12.87 -25.18
C GLU A 176 19.77 -12.90 -26.42
N ARG A 177 18.58 -13.44 -26.23
CA ARG A 177 17.59 -13.58 -27.29
C ARG A 177 17.07 -12.23 -27.78
N ASP A 178 16.77 -11.34 -26.86
CA ASP A 178 16.15 -10.05 -27.16
C ASP A 178 17.13 -8.90 -26.88
N GLU A 179 16.99 -8.20 -25.78
CA GLU A 179 17.89 -7.14 -25.31
C GLU A 179 18.24 -7.32 -23.83
N LEU A 180 19.39 -6.79 -23.42
CA LEU A 180 19.78 -6.83 -22.00
C LEU A 180 18.72 -6.13 -21.17
N PHE A 181 18.31 -6.77 -20.05
CA PHE A 181 17.23 -6.29 -19.23
C PHE A 181 15.90 -6.06 -19.97
N GLY A 182 15.57 -6.89 -20.97
CA GLY A 182 14.35 -6.76 -21.76
C GLY A 182 13.07 -6.65 -20.93
N GLN A 183 13.05 -7.25 -19.73
CA GLN A 183 11.94 -7.12 -18.77
C GLN A 183 11.73 -5.68 -18.25
N LEU A 184 12.73 -4.78 -18.37
CA LEU A 184 12.56 -3.37 -17.99
C LEU A 184 11.89 -2.55 -19.09
N LYS A 185 11.65 -3.13 -20.26
CA LYS A 185 10.94 -2.50 -21.40
C LYS A 185 11.45 -1.07 -21.71
N THR A 186 12.74 -0.82 -21.48
CA THR A 186 13.38 0.50 -21.59
C THR A 186 14.72 0.40 -22.35
N PRO A 187 14.72 0.61 -23.68
CA PRO A 187 15.91 0.48 -24.52
C PRO A 187 17.10 1.35 -24.09
N LEU A 188 16.82 2.50 -23.44
CA LEU A 188 17.88 3.38 -22.92
C LEU A 188 18.73 2.67 -21.84
N ILE A 189 18.09 1.93 -20.94
CA ILE A 189 18.76 1.17 -19.87
C ILE A 189 19.51 -0.02 -20.46
N SER A 190 18.89 -0.75 -21.38
CA SER A 190 19.50 -1.84 -22.12
C SER A 190 20.80 -1.41 -22.81
N SER A 191 20.73 -0.31 -23.59
CA SER A 191 21.88 0.26 -24.30
C SER A 191 22.98 0.77 -23.37
N PHE A 192 22.61 1.29 -22.19
CA PHE A 192 23.60 1.71 -21.17
C PHE A 192 24.41 0.51 -20.66
N PHE A 193 23.73 -0.57 -20.24
CA PHE A 193 24.42 -1.74 -19.72
C PHE A 193 25.18 -2.49 -20.81
N GLN A 194 24.68 -2.54 -22.05
CA GLN A 194 25.42 -3.11 -23.17
C GLN A 194 26.76 -2.40 -23.39
N ARG A 195 26.79 -1.06 -23.31
CA ARG A 195 28.04 -0.29 -23.34
C ARG A 195 28.93 -0.58 -22.15
N CYS A 196 28.36 -0.66 -20.92
CA CYS A 196 29.15 -1.00 -19.73
C CYS A 196 29.87 -2.34 -19.86
N PHE A 197 29.23 -3.36 -20.45
CA PHE A 197 29.87 -4.65 -20.71
C PHE A 197 30.93 -4.56 -21.83
N ALA A 198 30.64 -3.86 -22.92
CA ALA A 198 31.58 -3.65 -24.02
C ALA A 198 32.85 -2.92 -23.55
N ASP A 199 32.72 -1.87 -22.73
CA ASP A 199 33.84 -1.11 -22.16
C ASP A 199 34.76 -1.99 -21.26
N GLN A 200 34.20 -3.05 -20.68
CA GLN A 200 34.94 -4.05 -19.93
C GLN A 200 35.49 -5.19 -20.81
N GLY A 201 35.30 -5.11 -22.13
CA GLY A 201 35.75 -6.14 -23.08
C GLY A 201 34.95 -7.44 -22.92
N VAL A 202 33.65 -7.35 -22.65
CA VAL A 202 32.71 -8.47 -22.71
C VAL A 202 31.96 -8.37 -24.03
N GLU A 203 31.95 -9.45 -24.80
CA GLU A 203 31.17 -9.55 -26.04
C GLU A 203 29.69 -9.82 -25.68
N VAL A 204 28.78 -9.01 -26.24
CA VAL A 204 27.32 -9.15 -26.05
C VAL A 204 26.66 -9.46 -27.39
N LEU A 205 26.12 -10.64 -27.53
CA LEU A 205 25.44 -11.13 -28.72
C LEU A 205 23.91 -11.13 -28.46
N VAL A 206 23.25 -10.07 -28.88
CA VAL A 206 21.77 -9.96 -28.86
C VAL A 206 21.18 -10.54 -30.15
N GLY A 207 19.97 -11.08 -30.03
CA GLY A 207 19.32 -11.80 -31.16
C GLY A 207 19.83 -13.23 -31.33
N GLU A 208 20.62 -13.76 -30.41
CA GLU A 208 21.25 -15.08 -30.48
C GLU A 208 20.77 -16.01 -29.38
N MET A 209 20.50 -17.27 -29.72
CA MET A 209 20.14 -18.33 -28.78
C MET A 209 21.04 -19.55 -28.93
N PRO A 210 21.35 -20.26 -27.84
CA PRO A 210 22.05 -21.51 -27.91
C PRO A 210 21.14 -22.60 -28.52
N VAL A 211 21.73 -23.50 -29.36
CA VAL A 211 21.03 -24.66 -29.89
C VAL A 211 21.70 -25.98 -29.46
N ALA A 212 22.96 -25.96 -29.08
CA ALA A 212 23.66 -27.12 -28.55
C ALA A 212 24.91 -26.72 -27.77
N PHE A 213 25.30 -27.53 -26.81
CA PHE A 213 26.61 -27.49 -26.15
C PHE A 213 27.45 -28.62 -26.73
N ARG A 214 28.70 -28.33 -27.08
CA ARG A 214 29.64 -29.27 -27.68
C ARG A 214 30.76 -29.59 -26.69
N GLY A 215 31.37 -30.74 -26.87
CA GLY A 215 32.50 -31.30 -26.13
C GLY A 215 32.38 -32.79 -25.90
N ASP A 216 33.50 -33.46 -25.67
CA ASP A 216 33.52 -34.92 -25.42
C ASP A 216 33.37 -35.23 -23.91
N GLN A 217 34.30 -34.79 -23.09
CA GLN A 217 34.30 -35.00 -21.63
C GLN A 217 33.81 -33.78 -20.83
N ARG A 218 33.84 -32.62 -21.46
CA ARG A 218 33.50 -31.32 -20.89
C ARG A 218 33.03 -30.41 -22.02
N VAL A 219 32.27 -29.38 -21.70
CA VAL A 219 31.89 -28.34 -22.66
C VAL A 219 33.16 -27.64 -23.20
N ASP A 220 33.24 -27.52 -24.53
CA ASP A 220 34.32 -26.82 -25.25
C ASP A 220 33.78 -25.74 -26.18
N ALA A 221 32.48 -25.75 -26.51
CA ALA A 221 31.83 -24.70 -27.29
C ALA A 221 30.31 -24.65 -27.13
N VAL A 222 29.75 -23.47 -27.40
CA VAL A 222 28.29 -23.24 -27.59
C VAL A 222 28.02 -23.00 -29.06
N MET A 223 27.05 -23.74 -29.62
CA MET A 223 26.52 -23.51 -30.96
C MET A 223 25.29 -22.62 -30.85
N THR A 224 25.24 -21.56 -31.67
CA THR A 224 24.09 -20.65 -31.70
C THR A 224 23.16 -20.90 -32.88
N GLN A 225 21.93 -20.36 -32.79
CA GLN A 225 20.93 -20.44 -33.88
C GLN A 225 21.45 -19.76 -35.15
N GLY A 226 22.24 -18.69 -35.05
CA GLY A 226 22.89 -18.01 -36.17
C GLY A 226 24.07 -18.76 -36.75
N GLY A 227 24.34 -20.00 -36.27
CA GLY A 227 25.45 -20.87 -36.79
C GLY A 227 26.83 -20.48 -36.22
N ARG A 228 26.92 -19.66 -35.24
CA ARG A 228 28.21 -19.30 -34.58
C ARG A 228 28.68 -20.47 -33.74
N HIS A 229 30.00 -20.66 -33.72
CA HIS A 229 30.71 -21.57 -32.84
C HIS A 229 31.49 -20.74 -31.82
N LEU A 230 31.05 -20.76 -30.56
CA LEU A 230 31.64 -19.94 -29.48
C LEU A 230 32.47 -20.86 -28.57
N PRO A 231 33.82 -20.88 -28.72
CA PRO A 231 34.67 -21.66 -27.84
C PRO A 231 34.56 -21.21 -26.37
N CYS A 232 34.44 -22.15 -25.45
CA CYS A 232 34.35 -21.87 -24.02
C CYS A 232 34.75 -23.06 -23.16
N ASP A 233 35.25 -22.79 -21.96
CA ASP A 233 35.57 -23.80 -20.94
C ASP A 233 34.38 -24.00 -19.96
N MET A 234 33.45 -23.05 -19.98
CA MET A 234 32.33 -23.00 -19.06
C MET A 234 31.12 -22.28 -19.65
N VAL A 235 29.94 -22.77 -19.34
CA VAL A 235 28.66 -22.16 -19.68
C VAL A 235 27.88 -21.88 -18.38
N VAL A 236 27.30 -20.68 -18.24
CA VAL A 236 26.38 -20.37 -17.15
C VAL A 236 25.04 -19.96 -17.72
N ILE A 237 23.98 -20.64 -17.30
CA ILE A 237 22.63 -20.46 -17.83
C ILE A 237 21.76 -19.69 -16.82
N GLY A 238 21.29 -18.51 -17.23
CA GLY A 238 20.37 -17.63 -16.50
C GLY A 238 19.08 -17.37 -17.29
N ALA A 239 18.42 -18.43 -17.75
CA ALA A 239 17.25 -18.37 -18.65
C ALA A 239 15.90 -18.19 -17.91
N GLY A 240 15.92 -17.70 -16.67
CA GLY A 240 14.73 -17.52 -15.82
C GLY A 240 14.48 -18.68 -14.86
N VAL A 241 13.39 -18.59 -14.10
CA VAL A 241 13.01 -19.57 -13.07
C VAL A 241 11.52 -19.91 -13.18
N VAL A 242 11.16 -21.09 -12.67
CA VAL A 242 9.78 -21.57 -12.55
C VAL A 242 9.46 -21.89 -11.08
N PRO A 243 8.20 -21.72 -10.64
CA PRO A 243 7.81 -22.00 -9.26
C PRO A 243 7.89 -23.50 -8.95
N VAL A 244 8.26 -23.84 -7.70
CA VAL A 244 8.33 -25.25 -7.25
C VAL A 244 6.99 -25.65 -6.69
N THR A 245 6.17 -26.32 -7.52
CA THR A 245 4.79 -26.72 -7.20
C THR A 245 4.50 -28.20 -7.46
N ASP A 246 5.50 -29.01 -7.81
CA ASP A 246 5.32 -30.42 -8.24
C ASP A 246 4.55 -31.27 -7.23
N PHE A 247 4.73 -31.03 -5.92
CA PHE A 247 4.07 -31.76 -4.84
C PHE A 247 2.59 -31.36 -4.63
N LEU A 248 2.10 -30.36 -5.36
CA LEU A 248 0.73 -29.83 -5.30
C LEU A 248 -0.17 -30.36 -6.42
N GLN A 249 0.28 -31.35 -7.18
CA GLN A 249 -0.52 -31.90 -8.28
C GLN A 249 -1.86 -32.46 -7.80
N GLY A 250 -2.95 -32.04 -8.45
CA GLY A 250 -4.30 -32.58 -8.23
C GLY A 250 -5.08 -31.96 -7.05
N ASN A 251 -4.51 -31.02 -6.29
CA ASN A 251 -5.21 -30.38 -5.16
C ASN A 251 -5.75 -28.96 -5.45
N GLY A 252 -5.58 -28.45 -6.67
CA GLY A 252 -6.14 -27.18 -7.12
C GLY A 252 -5.46 -25.91 -6.58
N LEU A 253 -4.41 -26.03 -5.75
CA LEU A 253 -3.68 -24.88 -5.19
C LEU A 253 -2.72 -24.23 -6.19
N ALA A 254 -2.13 -25.06 -7.07
CA ALA A 254 -1.13 -24.59 -8.01
C ALA A 254 -1.73 -24.27 -9.38
N THR A 255 -1.22 -23.21 -10.00
CA THR A 255 -1.36 -22.84 -11.40
C THR A 255 0.00 -22.97 -12.09
N GLU A 256 0.07 -22.76 -13.41
CA GLU A 256 1.34 -22.66 -14.15
C GLU A 256 2.23 -21.51 -13.63
N GLN A 257 1.61 -20.48 -13.05
CA GLN A 257 2.29 -19.29 -12.52
C GLN A 257 2.74 -19.43 -11.07
N GLY A 258 2.31 -20.47 -10.33
CA GLY A 258 2.62 -20.67 -8.92
C GLY A 258 1.38 -21.00 -8.08
N VAL A 259 1.49 -20.81 -6.77
CA VAL A 259 0.37 -21.02 -5.84
C VAL A 259 -0.51 -19.77 -5.82
N ALA A 260 -1.77 -19.93 -6.27
CA ALA A 260 -2.72 -18.82 -6.31
C ALA A 260 -3.15 -18.43 -4.89
N VAL A 261 -2.94 -17.17 -4.53
CA VAL A 261 -3.32 -16.59 -3.23
C VAL A 261 -4.01 -15.25 -3.39
N ASP A 262 -4.84 -14.94 -2.42
CA ASP A 262 -5.51 -13.64 -2.30
C ASP A 262 -4.56 -12.55 -1.75
N ARG A 263 -5.10 -11.36 -1.52
CA ARG A 263 -4.34 -10.24 -0.95
C ARG A 263 -3.84 -10.48 0.49
N PHE A 264 -4.35 -11.50 1.17
CA PHE A 264 -3.89 -11.92 2.50
C PHE A 264 -2.84 -13.03 2.43
N LEU A 265 -2.35 -13.37 1.24
CA LEU A 265 -1.46 -14.49 0.94
C LEU A 265 -2.06 -15.85 1.32
N GLN A 266 -3.39 -15.93 1.38
CA GLN A 266 -4.17 -17.12 1.70
C GLN A 266 -4.66 -17.75 0.39
N SER A 267 -4.54 -19.07 0.27
CA SER A 267 -5.08 -19.81 -0.87
C SER A 267 -6.61 -19.94 -0.78
N HIS A 268 -7.23 -20.68 -1.68
CA HIS A 268 -8.65 -21.01 -1.56
C HIS A 268 -8.95 -21.90 -0.33
N ASP A 269 -7.95 -22.61 0.19
CA ASP A 269 -8.06 -23.30 1.47
C ASP A 269 -7.66 -22.34 2.60
N PRO A 270 -8.52 -22.16 3.64
CA PRO A 270 -8.29 -21.17 4.69
C PRO A 270 -7.11 -21.51 5.63
N ASP A 271 -6.56 -22.70 5.54
CA ASP A 271 -5.45 -23.16 6.36
C ASP A 271 -4.12 -23.20 5.60
N VAL A 272 -4.14 -22.86 4.28
CA VAL A 272 -2.97 -22.89 3.41
C VAL A 272 -2.64 -21.50 2.88
N PHE A 273 -1.39 -21.09 3.08
CA PHE A 273 -0.82 -19.81 2.65
C PHE A 273 0.37 -20.03 1.72
N ALA A 274 0.73 -19.04 0.89
CA ALA A 274 1.99 -19.07 0.15
C ALA A 274 2.72 -17.72 0.22
N ALA A 275 4.07 -17.77 0.17
CA ALA A 275 4.92 -16.59 0.22
C ALA A 275 6.25 -16.77 -0.53
N GLY A 276 6.79 -15.69 -1.04
CA GLY A 276 8.02 -15.65 -1.86
C GLY A 276 7.76 -16.02 -3.31
N ASP A 277 8.81 -16.47 -4.03
CA ASP A 277 8.77 -16.69 -5.48
C ASP A 277 7.72 -17.70 -5.96
N VAL A 278 7.17 -18.51 -5.06
CA VAL A 278 6.12 -19.50 -5.40
C VAL A 278 4.72 -18.88 -5.39
N ALA A 279 4.54 -17.73 -4.73
CA ALA A 279 3.23 -17.09 -4.57
C ALA A 279 2.81 -16.33 -5.84
N TYR A 280 1.66 -16.70 -6.39
CA TYR A 280 0.98 -15.95 -7.45
C TYR A 280 -0.18 -15.18 -6.81
N PHE A 281 0.02 -13.89 -6.60
CA PHE A 281 -0.85 -13.05 -5.77
C PHE A 281 -1.40 -11.85 -6.54
N PHE A 282 -2.57 -11.38 -6.08
CA PHE A 282 -3.13 -10.11 -6.56
C PHE A 282 -2.38 -8.95 -5.89
N ASP A 283 -1.74 -8.12 -6.70
CA ASP A 283 -1.05 -6.90 -6.26
C ASP A 283 -1.99 -5.69 -6.42
N PRO A 284 -2.48 -5.09 -5.31
CA PRO A 284 -3.39 -3.96 -5.40
C PRO A 284 -2.71 -2.68 -5.91
N VAL A 285 -1.37 -2.59 -5.84
CA VAL A 285 -0.61 -1.42 -6.31
C VAL A 285 -0.63 -1.35 -7.83
N ILE A 286 -0.44 -2.50 -8.51
CA ILE A 286 -0.44 -2.59 -9.96
C ILE A 286 -1.77 -3.05 -10.57
N GLY A 287 -2.66 -3.68 -9.78
CA GLY A 287 -4.03 -4.01 -10.15
C GLY A 287 -4.23 -5.35 -10.87
N HIS A 288 -3.23 -6.24 -10.86
CA HIS A 288 -3.35 -7.59 -11.44
C HIS A 288 -2.57 -8.64 -10.64
N HIS A 289 -2.80 -9.92 -10.97
CA HIS A 289 -2.04 -11.00 -10.39
C HIS A 289 -0.69 -11.13 -11.07
N HIS A 290 0.35 -11.31 -10.27
CA HIS A 290 1.69 -11.61 -10.75
C HIS A 290 2.51 -12.39 -9.72
N ARG A 291 3.75 -12.71 -10.08
CA ARG A 291 4.74 -13.35 -9.22
C ARG A 291 6.00 -12.50 -9.17
N VAL A 292 6.52 -12.27 -8.00
CA VAL A 292 7.70 -11.41 -7.76
C VAL A 292 8.81 -12.22 -7.12
N GLU A 293 9.94 -12.33 -7.83
CA GLU A 293 11.11 -13.14 -7.44
C GLU A 293 12.20 -12.30 -6.80
N HIS A 294 11.80 -11.38 -5.90
CA HIS A 294 12.71 -10.43 -5.27
C HIS A 294 12.93 -10.75 -3.80
N TRP A 295 14.15 -10.50 -3.33
CA TRP A 295 14.56 -10.73 -1.95
C TRP A 295 13.66 -9.98 -0.95
N ASP A 296 13.40 -8.69 -1.20
CA ASP A 296 12.55 -7.85 -0.35
C ASP A 296 11.10 -8.36 -0.30
N ASN A 297 10.56 -8.76 -1.45
CA ASN A 297 9.23 -9.36 -1.55
C ASN A 297 9.11 -10.64 -0.71
N ALA A 298 10.12 -11.51 -0.75
CA ALA A 298 10.12 -12.73 0.06
C ALA A 298 10.11 -12.43 1.57
N VAL A 299 10.83 -11.40 2.04
CA VAL A 299 10.80 -10.95 3.44
C VAL A 299 9.42 -10.40 3.81
N LYS A 300 8.89 -9.48 3.01
CA LYS A 300 7.59 -8.83 3.26
C LYS A 300 6.45 -9.84 3.27
N GLN A 301 6.42 -10.73 2.28
CA GLN A 301 5.39 -11.79 2.19
C GLN A 301 5.52 -12.83 3.30
N GLY A 302 6.73 -13.29 3.62
CA GLY A 302 6.96 -14.23 4.74
C GLY A 302 6.45 -13.68 6.06
N ARG A 303 6.76 -12.41 6.36
CA ARG A 303 6.27 -11.71 7.55
C ARG A 303 4.75 -11.57 7.57
N LEU A 304 4.16 -11.18 6.46
CA LEU A 304 2.71 -10.99 6.36
C LEU A 304 1.96 -12.32 6.45
N ALA A 305 2.41 -13.36 5.73
CA ALA A 305 1.81 -14.69 5.78
C ALA A 305 1.78 -15.23 7.22
N ALA A 306 2.88 -15.09 7.97
CA ALA A 306 2.95 -15.48 9.37
C ALA A 306 1.89 -14.76 10.23
N ARG A 307 1.75 -13.45 10.07
CA ARG A 307 0.72 -12.66 10.76
C ARG A 307 -0.70 -13.11 10.40
N ASN A 308 -0.93 -13.41 9.14
CA ASN A 308 -2.25 -13.86 8.67
C ASN A 308 -2.55 -15.31 9.08
N MET A 309 -1.54 -16.17 9.18
CA MET A 309 -1.67 -17.50 9.81
C MET A 309 -2.09 -17.40 11.28
N LEU A 310 -1.74 -16.32 11.99
CA LEU A 310 -2.20 -15.98 13.35
C LEU A 310 -3.58 -15.27 13.37
N GLY A 311 -4.25 -15.13 12.22
CA GLY A 311 -5.60 -14.57 12.11
C GLY A 311 -5.70 -13.05 12.01
N LYS A 312 -4.59 -12.32 11.80
CA LYS A 312 -4.59 -10.84 11.73
C LYS A 312 -5.25 -10.25 10.49
N ARG A 313 -5.38 -11.01 9.39
CA ARG A 313 -6.02 -10.59 8.12
C ARG A 313 -5.51 -9.25 7.57
N LEU A 314 -4.21 -9.07 7.54
CA LEU A 314 -3.56 -7.88 6.99
C LEU A 314 -3.37 -8.06 5.46
N PRO A 315 -3.75 -7.08 4.62
CA PRO A 315 -3.55 -7.19 3.18
C PRO A 315 -2.07 -6.95 2.80
N TYR A 316 -1.64 -7.58 1.69
CA TYR A 316 -0.35 -7.28 1.08
C TYR A 316 -0.49 -6.05 0.17
N GLU A 317 0.17 -4.96 0.53
CA GLU A 317 0.11 -3.66 -0.17
C GLU A 317 1.50 -3.06 -0.34
N GLU A 318 2.52 -3.91 -0.38
CA GLU A 318 3.90 -3.48 -0.49
C GLU A 318 4.32 -3.30 -1.95
N VAL A 319 5.11 -2.26 -2.20
CA VAL A 319 5.74 -2.06 -3.51
C VAL A 319 6.90 -3.03 -3.65
N SER A 320 6.99 -3.71 -4.80
CA SER A 320 8.12 -4.58 -5.08
C SER A 320 9.40 -3.77 -5.20
N TYR A 321 10.43 -4.19 -4.47
CA TYR A 321 11.76 -3.56 -4.49
C TYR A 321 12.82 -4.58 -4.90
N PHE A 322 13.65 -4.18 -5.85
CA PHE A 322 14.79 -4.96 -6.31
C PHE A 322 16.06 -4.11 -6.28
N TYR A 323 17.17 -4.73 -5.88
CA TYR A 323 18.50 -4.13 -5.90
C TYR A 323 19.48 -5.05 -6.64
N SER A 324 20.30 -4.48 -7.49
CA SER A 324 21.39 -5.20 -8.15
C SER A 324 22.62 -4.33 -8.31
N GLN A 325 23.75 -4.98 -8.58
CA GLN A 325 25.02 -4.34 -8.87
C GLN A 325 25.72 -5.07 -10.03
N ILE A 326 25.97 -4.34 -11.10
CA ILE A 326 26.72 -4.78 -12.27
C ILE A 326 28.00 -3.95 -12.38
N PHE A 327 29.14 -4.59 -12.24
CA PHE A 327 30.42 -3.89 -12.04
C PHE A 327 30.28 -2.86 -10.89
N ASP A 328 30.58 -1.58 -11.16
CA ASP A 328 30.50 -0.51 -10.18
C ASP A 328 29.15 0.24 -10.23
N ASN A 329 28.21 -0.26 -11.03
CA ASN A 329 26.90 0.37 -11.18
C ASN A 329 25.90 -0.33 -10.27
N SER A 330 25.53 0.33 -9.17
CA SER A 330 24.45 -0.10 -8.27
C SER A 330 23.14 0.56 -8.69
N PHE A 331 22.09 -0.20 -8.79
CA PHE A 331 20.76 0.30 -9.17
C PHE A 331 19.64 -0.36 -8.40
N ASN A 332 18.54 0.37 -8.31
CA ASN A 332 17.30 -0.07 -7.67
C ASN A 332 16.16 -0.05 -8.68
N LEU A 333 15.21 -0.94 -8.50
CA LEU A 333 13.95 -0.99 -9.22
C LEU A 333 12.81 -1.05 -8.22
N LEU A 334 11.78 -0.21 -8.41
CA LEU A 334 10.51 -0.28 -7.69
C LEU A 334 9.39 -0.54 -8.67
N GLY A 335 8.41 -1.35 -8.25
CA GLY A 335 7.21 -1.63 -9.02
C GLY A 335 7.49 -2.41 -10.31
N GLU A 336 6.56 -2.35 -11.25
CA GLU A 336 6.63 -3.03 -12.56
C GLU A 336 6.60 -2.00 -13.69
N ILE A 337 7.56 -2.11 -14.63
CA ILE A 337 7.67 -1.20 -15.75
C ILE A 337 6.86 -1.73 -16.92
N GLU A 338 5.93 -0.92 -17.44
CA GLU A 338 5.21 -1.16 -18.67
C GLU A 338 5.62 -0.18 -19.76
N ALA A 339 5.71 -0.65 -21.01
CA ALA A 339 6.11 0.17 -22.14
C ALA A 339 5.15 1.34 -22.44
N SER A 340 3.89 1.23 -21.99
CA SER A 340 2.85 2.26 -22.12
C SER A 340 2.97 3.40 -21.11
N TYR A 341 3.81 3.26 -20.08
CA TYR A 341 3.91 4.29 -19.05
C TYR A 341 4.67 5.51 -19.53
N GLU A 342 4.20 6.69 -19.13
CA GLU A 342 4.93 7.94 -19.30
C GLU A 342 6.23 7.88 -18.50
N ARG A 343 7.37 8.15 -19.16
CA ARG A 343 8.68 8.19 -18.50
C ARG A 343 9.14 9.62 -18.26
N ILE A 344 9.57 9.89 -17.03
CA ILE A 344 10.21 11.14 -16.63
C ILE A 344 11.62 10.84 -16.15
N ASP A 345 12.62 11.39 -16.84
CA ASP A 345 14.02 11.19 -16.52
C ASP A 345 14.55 12.28 -15.59
N ARG A 346 15.41 11.90 -14.64
CA ARG A 346 16.08 12.74 -13.65
C ARG A 346 17.58 12.45 -13.62
N GLY A 347 18.43 13.41 -13.88
CA GLY A 347 19.88 13.26 -13.91
C GLY A 347 20.38 12.60 -15.19
N SER A 348 21.56 11.95 -15.14
CA SER A 348 22.28 11.46 -16.33
C SER A 348 22.86 10.06 -16.09
N LEU A 349 22.65 9.14 -17.05
CA LEU A 349 23.29 7.82 -17.08
C LEU A 349 24.80 7.93 -17.26
N GLN A 350 25.29 8.92 -18.04
CA GLN A 350 26.70 9.16 -18.27
C GLN A 350 27.42 9.54 -16.96
N GLU A 351 26.74 10.32 -16.11
CA GLU A 351 27.26 10.72 -14.80
C GLU A 351 27.02 9.65 -13.73
N LYS A 352 26.43 8.51 -14.09
CA LYS A 352 26.02 7.43 -13.17
C LYS A 352 25.16 7.91 -12.01
N SER A 353 24.36 8.95 -12.25
CA SER A 353 23.40 9.53 -11.30
C SER A 353 22.09 9.78 -12.04
N PHE A 354 21.24 8.74 -12.13
CA PHE A 354 20.05 8.73 -12.97
C PHE A 354 18.86 8.08 -12.28
N ALA A 355 17.66 8.62 -12.50
CA ALA A 355 16.40 7.97 -12.17
C ALA A 355 15.42 8.14 -13.33
N ALA A 356 14.65 7.09 -13.60
CA ALA A 356 13.51 7.11 -14.52
C ALA A 356 12.24 6.76 -13.73
N PHE A 357 11.31 7.71 -13.68
CA PHE A 357 9.99 7.53 -13.11
C PHE A 357 9.03 7.09 -14.20
N TYR A 358 8.22 6.08 -13.91
CA TYR A 358 7.22 5.55 -14.84
C TYR A 358 5.83 5.80 -14.29
N LEU A 359 5.01 6.58 -15.00
CA LEU A 359 3.70 7.04 -14.56
C LEU A 359 2.59 6.48 -15.47
N SER A 360 1.47 6.12 -14.87
CA SER A 360 0.19 5.88 -15.57
C SER A 360 -0.84 6.85 -15.00
N ASP A 361 -1.46 7.67 -15.88
CA ASP A 361 -2.42 8.70 -15.48
C ASP A 361 -1.90 9.62 -14.37
N ASP A 362 -0.65 10.08 -14.52
CA ASP A 362 0.06 10.94 -13.58
C ASP A 362 0.38 10.26 -12.20
N VAL A 363 0.10 8.97 -12.04
CA VAL A 363 0.39 8.20 -10.83
C VAL A 363 1.65 7.36 -11.03
N PRO A 364 2.66 7.43 -10.15
CA PRO A 364 3.87 6.63 -10.29
C PRO A 364 3.55 5.14 -10.10
N ARG A 365 4.10 4.31 -10.99
CA ARG A 365 3.95 2.86 -10.98
C ARG A 365 5.26 2.14 -10.78
N ALA A 366 6.35 2.73 -11.30
CA ALA A 366 7.68 2.17 -11.16
C ALA A 366 8.76 3.25 -11.10
N LEU A 367 9.94 2.85 -10.62
CA LEU A 367 11.16 3.65 -10.62
C LEU A 367 12.34 2.74 -10.99
N PHE A 368 13.16 3.19 -11.94
CA PHE A 368 14.54 2.72 -12.07
C PHE A 368 15.47 3.80 -11.54
N SER A 369 16.42 3.45 -10.64
CA SER A 369 17.33 4.41 -10.01
C SER A 369 18.75 3.86 -9.98
N LEU A 370 19.70 4.60 -10.58
CA LEU A 370 21.11 4.24 -10.65
C LEU A 370 21.93 5.36 -10.01
N GLY A 371 22.70 5.03 -8.98
CA GLY A 371 23.61 5.94 -8.30
C GLY A 371 22.96 7.13 -7.58
N ARG A 372 21.62 7.12 -7.41
CA ARG A 372 20.89 8.17 -6.67
C ARG A 372 20.81 7.83 -5.17
N PRO A 373 20.58 8.84 -4.30
CA PRO A 373 20.43 8.62 -2.86
C PRO A 373 19.30 7.64 -2.53
N THR A 374 19.54 6.72 -1.59
CA THR A 374 18.54 5.73 -1.16
C THR A 374 17.28 6.38 -0.59
N GLN A 375 17.39 7.58 0.00
CA GLN A 375 16.24 8.34 0.48
C GLN A 375 15.25 8.68 -0.63
N GLU A 376 15.73 8.99 -1.86
CA GLU A 376 14.85 9.21 -3.01
C GLU A 376 14.07 7.94 -3.37
N THR A 377 14.74 6.78 -3.37
CA THR A 377 14.08 5.49 -3.66
C THR A 377 12.98 5.18 -2.62
N ARG A 378 13.25 5.37 -1.33
CA ARG A 378 12.26 5.16 -0.26
C ARG A 378 11.07 6.10 -0.36
N LEU A 379 11.32 7.36 -0.69
CA LEU A 379 10.24 8.33 -0.89
C LEU A 379 9.37 7.92 -2.08
N VAL A 380 9.97 7.53 -3.20
CA VAL A 380 9.23 7.11 -4.39
C VAL A 380 8.45 5.82 -4.13
N GLU A 381 8.99 4.87 -3.34
CA GLU A 381 8.26 3.70 -2.86
C GLU A 381 6.96 4.12 -2.17
N THR A 382 7.02 5.12 -1.29
CA THR A 382 5.85 5.66 -0.60
C THR A 382 4.86 6.35 -1.56
N LEU A 383 5.36 7.11 -2.55
CA LEU A 383 4.52 7.74 -3.57
C LEU A 383 3.77 6.70 -4.43
N ILE A 384 4.43 5.60 -4.78
CA ILE A 384 3.83 4.48 -5.51
C ILE A 384 2.77 3.80 -4.64
N LYS A 385 3.13 3.43 -3.39
CA LYS A 385 2.24 2.76 -2.43
C LYS A 385 0.94 3.53 -2.22
N HIS A 386 1.02 4.84 -2.06
CA HIS A 386 -0.13 5.71 -1.82
C HIS A 386 -0.74 6.29 -3.10
N ARG A 387 -0.31 5.82 -4.28
CA ARG A 387 -0.85 6.23 -5.58
C ARG A 387 -0.97 7.75 -5.74
N VAL A 388 0.07 8.47 -5.31
CA VAL A 388 0.06 9.94 -5.28
C VAL A 388 0.02 10.48 -6.71
N ASN A 389 -0.99 11.32 -7.03
CA ASN A 389 -1.03 11.98 -8.33
C ASN A 389 0.06 13.06 -8.41
N LEU A 390 0.96 12.92 -9.37
CA LEU A 390 2.15 13.77 -9.53
C LEU A 390 2.01 14.81 -10.66
N ARG A 391 0.80 15.01 -11.18
CA ARG A 391 0.55 15.94 -12.31
C ARG A 391 1.21 17.30 -12.10
N VAL A 392 1.08 17.85 -10.89
CA VAL A 392 1.64 19.17 -10.54
C VAL A 392 3.10 19.11 -10.08
N SER A 393 3.66 17.93 -9.88
CA SER A 393 5.04 17.72 -9.39
C SER A 393 6.00 17.17 -10.43
N LYS A 394 5.58 17.06 -11.71
CA LYS A 394 6.42 16.49 -12.79
C LYS A 394 7.73 17.27 -13.00
N SER A 395 7.69 18.59 -12.87
CA SER A 395 8.90 19.44 -12.95
C SER A 395 9.87 19.16 -11.79
N THR A 396 9.34 18.87 -10.58
CA THR A 396 10.16 18.47 -9.42
C THR A 396 10.79 17.10 -9.63
N LEU A 397 10.09 16.16 -10.29
CA LEU A 397 10.66 14.85 -10.63
C LEU A 397 11.83 14.97 -11.58
N SER A 398 11.72 15.78 -12.62
CA SER A 398 12.75 15.91 -13.67
C SER A 398 13.96 16.73 -13.24
N ASP A 399 13.83 17.63 -12.27
CA ASP A 399 14.93 18.49 -11.80
C ASP A 399 15.85 17.74 -10.82
N PRO A 400 17.11 17.40 -11.19
CA PRO A 400 18.02 16.66 -10.33
C PRO A 400 18.45 17.40 -9.06
N GLN A 401 18.25 18.74 -9.00
CA GLN A 401 18.58 19.57 -7.85
C GLN A 401 17.40 19.75 -6.88
N ALA A 402 16.16 19.57 -7.34
CA ALA A 402 15.00 19.68 -6.51
C ALA A 402 14.92 18.51 -5.51
N THR A 403 14.54 18.80 -4.26
CA THR A 403 14.29 17.73 -3.29
C THR A 403 12.92 17.10 -3.51
N LEU A 404 12.88 15.77 -3.62
CA LEU A 404 11.61 15.03 -3.72
C LEU A 404 10.83 15.01 -2.39
N GLN A 405 11.46 15.35 -1.27
CA GLN A 405 10.81 15.43 0.04
C GLN A 405 9.71 16.49 0.09
N LYS A 406 9.72 17.45 -0.84
CA LYS A 406 8.63 18.44 -0.99
C LYS A 406 7.32 17.83 -1.52
N ILE A 407 7.32 16.60 -2.02
CA ILE A 407 6.13 15.93 -2.53
C ILE A 407 5.42 15.22 -1.36
N PRO A 408 4.16 15.59 -1.03
CA PRO A 408 3.41 14.91 0.03
C PRO A 408 3.10 13.45 -0.35
N ASN A 409 3.20 12.56 0.62
CA ASN A 409 3.13 11.11 0.37
C ASN A 409 1.92 10.38 0.99
N GLN A 410 1.11 11.09 1.81
CA GLN A 410 -0.16 10.58 2.34
C GLN A 410 -1.29 11.53 1.99
N THR A 411 -2.46 10.97 1.67
CA THR A 411 -3.67 11.75 1.40
C THR A 411 -4.64 11.63 2.58
N LEU A 412 -4.92 12.76 3.25
CA LEU A 412 -5.90 12.88 4.31
C LEU A 412 -7.14 13.62 3.77
N LEU A 413 -8.29 13.01 3.91
CA LEU A 413 -9.58 13.58 3.56
C LEU A 413 -10.34 13.94 4.83
N ILE A 414 -10.71 15.22 4.98
CA ILE A 414 -11.53 15.71 6.08
C ILE A 414 -12.95 15.95 5.58
N LEU A 415 -13.90 15.29 6.23
CA LEU A 415 -15.33 15.34 5.95
C LEU A 415 -16.07 15.99 7.12
N GLN A 416 -16.85 17.03 6.82
CA GLN A 416 -17.54 17.83 7.83
C GLN A 416 -18.93 17.31 8.17
N GLY A 417 -19.44 17.71 9.32
CA GLY A 417 -20.86 17.59 9.64
C GLY A 417 -21.70 18.65 8.91
N GLY A 418 -22.93 18.34 8.57
CA GLY A 418 -23.81 19.29 7.89
C GLY A 418 -25.08 18.69 7.29
N GLY A 419 -25.60 17.58 7.82
CA GLY A 419 -26.84 16.97 7.39
C GLY A 419 -26.90 16.69 5.88
N ALA A 420 -27.88 17.22 5.16
CA ALA A 420 -28.05 17.02 3.73
C ALA A 420 -26.86 17.54 2.89
N PHE A 421 -26.07 18.49 3.39
CA PHE A 421 -24.86 18.96 2.71
C PHE A 421 -23.80 17.86 2.53
N GLY A 422 -23.84 16.79 3.31
CA GLY A 422 -22.97 15.64 3.07
C GLY A 422 -23.10 15.02 1.67
N ALA A 423 -24.17 15.30 0.93
CA ALA A 423 -24.29 14.93 -0.48
C ALA A 423 -23.26 15.67 -1.38
N PHE A 424 -22.87 16.88 -1.01
CA PHE A 424 -21.78 17.60 -1.68
C PHE A 424 -20.44 16.87 -1.54
N GLU A 425 -20.20 16.24 -0.38
CA GLU A 425 -19.01 15.43 -0.16
C GLU A 425 -18.94 14.23 -1.12
N CYS A 426 -20.09 13.58 -1.38
CA CYS A 426 -20.17 12.49 -2.37
C CYS A 426 -19.66 12.95 -3.75
N GLY A 427 -20.10 14.12 -4.22
CA GLY A 427 -19.64 14.69 -5.48
C GLY A 427 -18.16 15.05 -5.48
N ALA A 428 -17.67 15.65 -4.40
CA ALA A 428 -16.26 16.01 -4.25
C ALA A 428 -15.37 14.75 -4.24
N VAL A 429 -15.76 13.70 -3.52
CA VAL A 429 -15.06 12.40 -3.52
C VAL A 429 -15.03 11.79 -4.91
N LYS A 430 -16.12 11.88 -5.69
CA LYS A 430 -16.16 11.43 -7.07
C LYS A 430 -15.08 12.12 -7.93
N ALA A 431 -14.94 13.44 -7.80
CA ALA A 431 -13.92 14.19 -8.51
C ALA A 431 -12.50 13.81 -8.12
N LEU A 432 -12.25 13.55 -6.83
CA LEU A 432 -10.96 13.09 -6.33
C LEU A 432 -10.62 11.70 -6.88
N VAL A 433 -11.54 10.76 -6.81
CA VAL A 433 -11.34 9.37 -7.30
C VAL A 433 -11.09 9.34 -8.80
N GLU A 434 -11.83 10.11 -9.60
CA GLU A 434 -11.59 10.23 -11.04
C GLU A 434 -10.23 10.87 -11.38
N ALA A 435 -9.67 11.68 -10.48
CA ALA A 435 -8.32 12.23 -10.58
C ALA A 435 -7.24 11.30 -9.97
N HIS A 436 -7.59 10.04 -9.70
CA HIS A 436 -6.71 9.04 -9.05
C HIS A 436 -6.16 9.50 -7.68
N ILE A 437 -6.92 10.33 -6.96
CA ILE A 437 -6.63 10.77 -5.61
C ILE A 437 -7.47 9.93 -4.65
N CYS A 438 -6.87 8.82 -4.17
CA CYS A 438 -7.50 7.97 -3.16
C CYS A 438 -7.01 8.42 -1.78
N PRO A 439 -7.89 8.60 -0.78
CA PRO A 439 -7.46 8.89 0.57
C PRO A 439 -6.85 7.64 1.24
N ASP A 440 -5.74 7.83 1.95
CA ASP A 440 -5.18 6.84 2.87
C ASP A 440 -5.88 6.91 4.23
N ILE A 441 -6.36 8.12 4.57
CA ILE A 441 -6.96 8.44 5.85
C ILE A 441 -8.20 9.30 5.57
N VAL A 442 -9.31 8.93 6.18
CA VAL A 442 -10.55 9.73 6.18
C VAL A 442 -10.88 10.09 7.61
N ALA A 443 -11.03 11.38 7.91
CA ALA A 443 -11.49 11.86 9.20
C ALA A 443 -12.83 12.57 9.02
N GLY A 444 -13.86 12.06 9.69
CA GLY A 444 -15.22 12.54 9.56
C GLY A 444 -15.87 12.92 10.89
N VAL A 445 -16.83 13.84 10.80
CA VAL A 445 -17.69 14.24 11.91
C VAL A 445 -19.15 14.27 11.43
N SER A 446 -20.08 13.85 12.28
CA SER A 446 -21.52 13.83 11.94
C SER A 446 -21.79 13.07 10.65
N ILE A 447 -22.49 13.67 9.68
CA ILE A 447 -22.72 13.06 8.36
C ILE A 447 -21.41 12.74 7.62
N GLY A 448 -20.35 13.50 7.84
CA GLY A 448 -19.01 13.20 7.32
C GLY A 448 -18.44 11.89 7.88
N ALA A 449 -18.79 11.51 9.10
CA ALA A 449 -18.42 10.21 9.68
C ALA A 449 -19.18 9.06 8.98
N PHE A 450 -20.44 9.26 8.62
CA PHE A 450 -21.22 8.29 7.81
C PHE A 450 -20.58 8.11 6.44
N ASN A 451 -20.33 9.20 5.71
CA ASN A 451 -19.65 9.17 4.41
C ASN A 451 -18.27 8.52 4.52
N GLY A 452 -17.50 8.87 5.55
CA GLY A 452 -16.18 8.31 5.82
C GLY A 452 -16.21 6.80 6.07
N ALA A 453 -17.17 6.31 6.83
CA ALA A 453 -17.35 4.88 7.10
C ALA A 453 -17.71 4.10 5.82
N ILE A 454 -18.56 4.68 4.95
CA ILE A 454 -18.89 4.09 3.66
C ILE A 454 -17.66 4.05 2.75
N ILE A 455 -16.89 5.14 2.66
CA ILE A 455 -15.66 5.20 1.87
C ILE A 455 -14.66 4.14 2.35
N ALA A 456 -14.41 4.07 3.66
CA ALA A 456 -13.45 3.16 4.24
C ALA A 456 -13.86 1.69 4.11
N SER A 457 -15.16 1.37 4.17
CA SER A 457 -15.63 -0.01 4.00
C SER A 457 -15.71 -0.46 2.53
N HIS A 458 -15.67 0.49 1.57
CA HIS A 458 -15.72 0.22 0.13
C HIS A 458 -14.56 0.87 -0.64
N PRO A 459 -13.28 0.59 -0.30
CA PRO A 459 -12.14 1.26 -0.91
C PRO A 459 -12.06 1.09 -2.44
N ASP A 460 -12.59 -0.02 -2.97
CA ASP A 460 -12.56 -0.33 -4.40
C ASP A 460 -13.65 0.40 -5.21
N ARG A 461 -14.75 0.83 -4.56
CA ARG A 461 -15.91 1.49 -5.19
C ARG A 461 -16.60 2.52 -4.29
N PRO A 462 -15.86 3.47 -3.71
CA PRO A 462 -16.41 4.38 -2.71
C PRO A 462 -17.54 5.27 -3.26
N VAL A 463 -17.39 5.72 -4.50
CA VAL A 463 -18.37 6.60 -5.16
C VAL A 463 -19.72 5.91 -5.34
N ALA A 464 -19.73 4.69 -5.88
CA ALA A 464 -20.97 3.94 -6.11
C ALA A 464 -21.70 3.64 -4.78
N ALA A 465 -20.95 3.36 -3.71
CA ALA A 465 -21.53 3.13 -2.38
C ALA A 465 -22.14 4.42 -1.79
N LEU A 466 -21.47 5.56 -1.95
CA LEU A 466 -21.99 6.86 -1.52
C LEU A 466 -23.22 7.29 -2.33
N GLU A 467 -23.19 7.16 -3.66
CA GLU A 467 -24.33 7.50 -4.51
C GLU A 467 -25.57 6.67 -4.15
N ALA A 468 -25.40 5.36 -3.90
CA ALA A 468 -26.49 4.49 -3.45
C ALA A 468 -27.07 4.90 -2.08
N PHE A 469 -26.18 5.25 -1.13
CA PHE A 469 -26.58 5.75 0.19
C PHE A 469 -27.40 7.05 0.08
N TRP A 470 -26.91 8.04 -0.66
CA TRP A 470 -27.57 9.32 -0.83
C TRP A 470 -28.87 9.22 -1.63
N GLN A 471 -28.95 8.30 -2.58
CA GLN A 471 -30.20 8.00 -3.30
C GLN A 471 -31.26 7.44 -2.35
N GLU A 472 -30.90 6.54 -1.42
CA GLU A 472 -31.84 5.99 -0.44
C GLU A 472 -32.28 7.01 0.60
N LEU A 473 -31.41 7.95 0.99
CA LEU A 473 -31.77 9.04 1.89
C LEU A 473 -32.65 10.11 1.25
N SER A 474 -32.70 10.17 -0.08
CA SER A 474 -33.46 11.19 -0.76
C SER A 474 -34.96 11.01 -0.55
N THR A 475 -35.65 12.10 -0.19
CA THR A 475 -37.11 12.14 -0.03
C THR A 475 -37.79 12.67 -1.31
N PRO A 476 -39.07 12.30 -1.57
CA PRO A 476 -39.80 12.91 -2.65
C PRO A 476 -39.87 14.43 -2.52
N GLY A 477 -39.66 15.12 -3.63
CA GLY A 477 -39.66 16.58 -3.63
C GLY A 477 -41.09 17.16 -3.45
N VAL A 478 -41.17 18.30 -2.78
CA VAL A 478 -42.40 19.08 -2.69
C VAL A 478 -42.56 19.92 -3.96
N MET A 479 -43.73 19.94 -4.56
CA MET A 479 -44.03 20.82 -5.70
C MET A 479 -44.31 22.25 -5.21
N ALA A 480 -43.54 23.21 -5.68
CA ALA A 480 -43.79 24.63 -5.50
C ALA A 480 -43.36 25.40 -6.76
N THR A 481 -43.95 26.56 -6.97
CA THR A 481 -43.68 27.42 -8.13
C THR A 481 -42.38 28.20 -8.02
N ASP A 482 -41.89 28.39 -6.79
CA ASP A 482 -40.66 29.08 -6.50
C ASP A 482 -39.71 28.15 -5.73
N GLU A 483 -38.43 28.19 -6.05
CA GLU A 483 -37.38 27.33 -5.44
C GLU A 483 -37.23 27.62 -3.93
N SER A 484 -37.31 28.88 -3.51
CA SER A 484 -37.24 29.26 -2.10
C SER A 484 -38.38 28.67 -1.28
N MET A 485 -39.62 28.75 -1.83
CA MET A 485 -40.80 28.15 -1.23
C MET A 485 -40.71 26.62 -1.20
N ARG A 486 -40.20 26.00 -2.27
CA ARG A 486 -40.01 24.56 -2.34
C ARG A 486 -39.08 24.09 -1.21
N ARG A 487 -37.93 24.74 -1.02
CA ARG A 487 -36.97 24.39 0.02
C ARG A 487 -37.50 24.62 1.43
N LEU A 488 -38.24 25.72 1.64
CA LEU A 488 -38.88 26.00 2.93
C LEU A 488 -39.89 24.90 3.29
N LEU A 489 -40.72 24.51 2.34
CA LEU A 489 -41.68 23.42 2.54
C LEU A 489 -41.02 22.07 2.73
N ALA A 490 -39.93 21.76 1.99
CA ALA A 490 -39.17 20.53 2.16
C ALA A 490 -38.50 20.48 3.55
N SER A 491 -37.85 21.54 3.97
CA SER A 491 -37.22 21.61 5.32
C SER A 491 -38.29 21.52 6.42
N GLY A 492 -39.42 22.18 6.26
CA GLY A 492 -40.55 22.08 7.18
C GLY A 492 -41.12 20.66 7.24
N GLN A 493 -41.27 19.99 6.10
CA GLN A 493 -41.71 18.59 6.05
C GLN A 493 -40.74 17.67 6.82
N ILE A 494 -39.42 17.82 6.61
CA ILE A 494 -38.39 17.04 7.33
C ILE A 494 -38.44 17.33 8.83
N ALA A 495 -38.58 18.59 9.23
CA ALA A 495 -38.69 18.96 10.66
C ALA A 495 -39.87 18.29 11.34
N TRP A 496 -41.03 18.18 10.67
CA TRP A 496 -42.22 17.58 11.23
C TRP A 496 -42.32 16.06 11.11
N TRP A 497 -41.83 15.48 10.01
CA TRP A 497 -42.01 14.04 9.69
C TRP A 497 -40.74 13.24 9.75
N GLY A 498 -39.58 13.90 9.83
CA GLY A 498 -38.24 13.25 9.77
C GLY A 498 -37.89 12.78 8.37
N VAL A 499 -36.81 11.99 8.30
CA VAL A 499 -36.39 11.21 7.11
C VAL A 499 -36.58 9.74 7.47
N PRO A 500 -37.60 9.05 6.96
CA PRO A 500 -38.00 7.73 7.47
C PRO A 500 -36.89 6.68 7.58
N GLN A 501 -35.93 6.71 6.65
CA GLN A 501 -34.78 5.79 6.63
C GLN A 501 -33.62 6.27 7.53
N PHE A 502 -33.67 7.51 8.04
CA PHE A 502 -32.57 8.11 8.80
C PHE A 502 -32.95 8.47 10.22
N PHE A 503 -34.03 9.23 10.41
CA PHE A 503 -34.58 9.56 11.74
C PHE A 503 -36.07 9.83 11.70
N GLY A 504 -36.75 9.55 12.81
CA GLY A 504 -38.17 9.77 12.93
C GLY A 504 -38.53 10.62 14.17
N PRO A 505 -39.59 11.46 14.10
CA PRO A 505 -40.01 12.30 15.21
C PRO A 505 -40.60 11.48 16.37
N ARG A 506 -40.19 11.75 17.60
CA ARG A 506 -40.71 11.07 18.79
C ARG A 506 -42.18 11.36 19.06
N TRP A 507 -42.69 12.54 18.70
CA TRP A 507 -44.09 12.93 18.90
C TRP A 507 -45.10 12.17 18.04
N LEU A 508 -44.64 11.43 17.04
CA LEU A 508 -45.48 10.52 16.25
C LEU A 508 -45.47 9.09 16.76
N GLN A 509 -44.62 8.77 17.78
CA GLN A 509 -44.56 7.45 18.38
C GLN A 509 -45.56 7.33 19.53
N VAL A 510 -46.28 6.20 19.59
CA VAL A 510 -47.17 5.93 20.74
C VAL A 510 -46.28 5.45 21.92
N PRO A 511 -46.30 6.15 23.07
CA PRO A 511 -45.52 5.75 24.21
C PRO A 511 -45.93 4.38 24.72
N ALA A 512 -45.03 3.38 24.68
CA ALA A 512 -45.25 2.05 25.24
C ALA A 512 -44.77 1.92 26.67
N THR A 513 -43.87 2.83 27.13
CA THR A 513 -43.29 2.86 28.48
C THR A 513 -43.27 4.28 29.04
N GLN A 514 -43.10 4.44 30.36
CA GLN A 514 -43.02 5.77 31.01
C GLN A 514 -41.84 6.61 30.48
N ASP A 515 -40.72 6.00 30.12
CA ASP A 515 -39.52 6.67 29.61
C ASP A 515 -39.75 7.29 28.20
N GLN A 516 -40.80 6.87 27.51
CA GLN A 516 -41.17 7.41 26.21
C GLN A 516 -42.14 8.62 26.29
N TRP A 517 -42.51 9.04 27.49
CA TRP A 517 -43.36 10.22 27.69
C TRP A 517 -42.58 11.52 27.42
N PRO A 518 -43.18 12.56 26.89
CA PRO A 518 -42.53 13.83 26.49
C PRO A 518 -41.68 14.48 27.61
N LEU A 519 -42.06 14.30 28.86
CA LEU A 519 -41.34 14.85 30.02
C LEU A 519 -39.95 14.21 30.25
N HIS A 520 -39.70 13.05 29.67
CA HIS A 520 -38.43 12.31 29.80
C HIS A 520 -37.61 12.33 28.49
N TRP A 521 -38.05 13.06 27.48
CA TRP A 521 -37.31 13.12 26.23
C TRP A 521 -36.01 13.91 26.41
N THR A 522 -34.91 13.26 26.02
CA THR A 522 -33.58 13.88 25.92
C THR A 522 -33.27 14.32 24.50
N SER A 523 -34.18 14.08 23.54
CA SER A 523 -34.03 14.46 22.13
C SER A 523 -35.39 14.55 21.45
N LEU A 524 -35.44 15.26 20.31
CA LEU A 524 -36.64 15.44 19.50
C LEU A 524 -36.91 14.23 18.59
N TYR A 525 -35.86 13.57 18.09
CA TYR A 525 -35.98 12.48 17.12
C TYR A 525 -35.39 11.18 17.67
N ASP A 526 -35.89 10.05 17.11
CA ASP A 526 -35.37 8.71 17.26
C ASP A 526 -34.40 8.40 16.13
N THR A 527 -33.20 7.88 16.44
CA THR A 527 -32.10 7.54 15.51
C THR A 527 -31.99 6.04 15.20
N SER A 528 -32.94 5.23 15.65
CA SER A 528 -32.95 3.79 15.36
C SER A 528 -32.87 3.46 13.85
N PRO A 529 -33.50 4.24 12.93
CA PRO A 529 -33.35 4.02 11.51
C PRO A 529 -31.91 4.21 11.00
N MET A 530 -31.16 5.20 11.54
CA MET A 530 -29.76 5.45 11.19
C MET A 530 -28.88 4.22 11.43
N ARG A 531 -29.11 3.51 12.56
CA ARG A 531 -28.37 2.29 12.88
C ARG A 531 -28.60 1.18 11.84
N LYS A 532 -29.83 0.99 11.41
CA LYS A 532 -30.18 0.01 10.36
C LYS A 532 -29.53 0.36 9.03
N LEU A 533 -29.51 1.63 8.70
CA LEU A 533 -28.92 2.13 7.47
C LEU A 533 -27.39 1.94 7.48
N LEU A 534 -26.72 2.23 8.60
CA LEU A 534 -25.28 1.98 8.77
C LEU A 534 -24.94 0.49 8.56
N LEU A 535 -25.69 -0.42 9.17
CA LEU A 535 -25.50 -1.87 8.99
C LEU A 535 -25.71 -2.34 7.54
N LYS A 536 -26.47 -1.60 6.74
CA LYS A 536 -26.69 -1.90 5.33
C LYS A 536 -25.53 -1.44 4.44
N TYR A 537 -24.95 -0.27 4.74
CA TYR A 537 -23.97 0.39 3.88
C TYR A 537 -22.53 0.29 4.37
N VAL A 538 -22.30 -0.12 5.61
CA VAL A 538 -20.96 -0.21 6.21
C VAL A 538 -20.67 -1.64 6.67
N ASP A 539 -19.62 -2.24 6.13
CA ASP A 539 -19.07 -3.49 6.62
C ASP A 539 -18.07 -3.19 7.75
N PHE A 540 -18.57 -3.20 8.99
CA PHE A 540 -17.78 -2.91 10.19
C PHE A 540 -16.64 -3.91 10.42
N ALA A 541 -16.81 -5.17 10.02
CA ALA A 541 -15.78 -6.20 10.16
C ALA A 541 -14.58 -5.88 9.24
N ARG A 542 -14.82 -5.22 8.12
CA ARG A 542 -13.79 -4.85 7.14
C ARG A 542 -13.02 -3.58 7.52
N LEU A 543 -13.56 -2.70 8.34
CA LEU A 543 -12.95 -1.40 8.65
C LEU A 543 -11.54 -1.51 9.23
N LYS A 544 -11.29 -2.49 10.12
CA LYS A 544 -9.97 -2.70 10.72
C LYS A 544 -8.90 -3.17 9.73
N SER A 545 -9.30 -3.85 8.67
CA SER A 545 -8.42 -4.35 7.60
C SER A 545 -8.49 -3.52 6.31
N SER A 546 -9.22 -2.40 6.34
CA SER A 546 -9.31 -1.50 5.18
C SER A 546 -7.98 -0.82 4.89
N PRO A 547 -7.61 -0.60 3.61
CA PRO A 547 -6.48 0.25 3.26
C PRO A 547 -6.72 1.73 3.62
N ILE A 548 -7.97 2.13 3.90
CA ILE A 548 -8.34 3.48 4.28
C ILE A 548 -8.60 3.51 5.79
N ARG A 549 -7.75 4.22 6.52
CA ARG A 549 -7.92 4.45 7.96
C ARG A 549 -9.05 5.43 8.19
N LEU A 550 -10.04 5.04 8.98
CA LEU A 550 -11.17 5.88 9.35
C LEU A 550 -10.96 6.46 10.75
N LEU A 551 -11.07 7.78 10.86
CA LEU A 551 -11.07 8.52 12.12
C LEU A 551 -12.44 9.19 12.30
N VAL A 552 -13.09 8.95 13.43
CA VAL A 552 -14.43 9.45 13.74
C VAL A 552 -14.37 10.27 15.02
N SER A 553 -14.79 11.53 14.96
CA SER A 553 -14.78 12.42 16.14
C SER A 553 -16.14 12.49 16.83
N ALA A 554 -16.13 12.43 18.16
CA ALA A 554 -17.30 12.62 19.02
C ALA A 554 -16.88 13.36 20.29
N VAL A 555 -17.83 13.97 21.00
CA VAL A 555 -17.59 14.65 22.29
C VAL A 555 -18.10 13.77 23.43
N GLU A 556 -17.21 13.40 24.33
CA GLU A 556 -17.61 12.72 25.59
C GLU A 556 -18.32 13.71 26.50
N ILE A 557 -19.54 13.37 26.91
CA ILE A 557 -20.42 14.30 27.66
C ILE A 557 -19.85 14.62 29.03
N GLU A 558 -19.33 13.58 29.72
CA GLU A 558 -18.86 13.68 31.09
C GLU A 558 -17.57 14.50 31.22
N SER A 559 -16.66 14.37 30.28
CA SER A 559 -15.36 15.07 30.29
C SER A 559 -15.35 16.36 29.47
N SER A 560 -16.31 16.54 28.56
CA SER A 560 -16.34 17.58 27.53
C SER A 560 -15.16 17.52 26.56
N GLU A 561 -14.48 16.39 26.46
CA GLU A 561 -13.33 16.19 25.58
C GLU A 561 -13.75 15.68 24.18
N LEU A 562 -13.05 16.20 23.17
CA LEU A 562 -13.16 15.67 21.81
C LEU A 562 -12.37 14.36 21.74
N VAL A 563 -13.07 13.25 21.53
CA VAL A 563 -12.51 11.90 21.38
C VAL A 563 -12.46 11.55 19.89
N LEU A 564 -11.39 10.87 19.49
CA LEU A 564 -11.22 10.34 18.14
C LEU A 564 -11.21 8.81 18.19
N PHE A 565 -12.21 8.19 17.60
CA PHE A 565 -12.26 6.75 17.36
C PHE A 565 -11.51 6.42 16.07
N ASP A 566 -10.73 5.35 16.06
CA ASP A 566 -9.74 5.04 15.04
C ASP A 566 -9.89 3.58 14.58
N SER A 567 -10.24 3.35 13.33
CA SER A 567 -10.50 2.02 12.79
C SER A 567 -9.31 1.05 12.86
N TYR A 568 -8.08 1.55 12.98
CA TYR A 568 -6.89 0.71 13.10
C TYR A 568 -6.60 0.30 14.56
N VAL A 569 -7.15 1.05 15.52
CA VAL A 569 -6.96 0.83 16.96
C VAL A 569 -8.22 0.21 17.58
N ASP A 570 -9.38 0.82 17.29
CA ASP A 570 -10.67 0.45 17.89
C ASP A 570 -11.43 -0.53 17.00
N ASP A 571 -12.23 -1.40 17.62
CA ASP A 571 -13.21 -2.23 16.92
C ASP A 571 -14.48 -1.40 16.70
N LEU A 572 -14.53 -0.64 15.60
CA LEU A 572 -15.62 0.26 15.33
C LEU A 572 -16.94 -0.48 15.12
N THR A 573 -18.00 0.06 15.72
CA THR A 573 -19.38 -0.42 15.62
C THR A 573 -20.30 0.70 15.10
N PRO A 574 -21.57 0.41 14.75
CA PRO A 574 -22.51 1.47 14.38
C PRO A 574 -22.62 2.57 15.45
N GLU A 575 -22.47 2.22 16.72
CA GLU A 575 -22.57 3.15 17.84
C GLU A 575 -21.47 4.21 17.81
N HIS A 576 -20.27 3.90 17.34
CA HIS A 576 -19.18 4.88 17.18
C HIS A 576 -19.52 5.95 16.13
N ILE A 577 -20.13 5.54 15.01
CA ILE A 577 -20.57 6.47 13.95
C ILE A 577 -21.76 7.29 14.43
N LEU A 578 -22.74 6.65 15.10
CA LEU A 578 -23.91 7.31 15.68
C LEU A 578 -23.51 8.34 16.75
N ALA A 579 -22.51 8.05 17.58
CA ALA A 579 -21.96 8.98 18.57
C ALA A 579 -21.54 10.30 17.91
N SER A 580 -20.85 10.19 16.75
CA SER A 580 -20.45 11.35 15.95
C SER A 580 -21.62 12.13 15.35
N GLY A 581 -22.77 11.48 15.13
CA GLY A 581 -23.99 12.09 14.56
C GLY A 581 -25.04 12.46 15.61
N SER A 582 -24.75 12.37 16.91
CA SER A 582 -25.70 12.60 18.02
C SER A 582 -25.77 14.10 18.39
N LEU A 583 -26.27 14.95 17.49
CA LEU A 583 -26.33 16.39 17.70
C LEU A 583 -27.52 16.79 18.61
N PRO A 584 -27.28 17.31 19.86
CA PRO A 584 -28.35 17.77 20.72
C PRO A 584 -28.93 19.13 20.28
N PRO A 585 -30.20 19.45 20.55
CA PRO A 585 -31.22 18.59 21.16
C PRO A 585 -31.99 17.71 20.16
N ALA A 586 -31.56 17.71 18.87
CA ALA A 586 -32.26 16.97 17.82
C ALA A 586 -32.16 15.44 18.08
N PHE A 587 -30.98 14.93 18.35
CA PHE A 587 -30.71 13.51 18.49
C PHE A 587 -30.25 13.13 19.92
N PRO A 588 -30.54 11.89 20.38
CA PRO A 588 -30.12 11.42 21.68
C PRO A 588 -28.59 11.20 21.68
N TRP A 589 -28.00 11.22 22.88
CA TRP A 589 -26.62 10.75 23.02
C TRP A 589 -26.51 9.26 22.68
N THR A 590 -25.34 8.86 22.25
CA THR A 590 -25.02 7.47 21.99
C THR A 590 -24.01 6.95 23.01
N SER A 591 -24.25 5.73 23.54
CA SER A 591 -23.34 5.09 24.48
C SER A 591 -22.38 4.17 23.77
N VAL A 592 -21.07 4.34 24.04
CA VAL A 592 -19.99 3.49 23.55
C VAL A 592 -19.15 3.05 24.73
N ASN A 593 -19.01 1.76 24.93
CA ASN A 593 -18.20 1.17 26.04
C ASN A 593 -18.50 1.77 27.42
N GLY A 594 -19.78 2.06 27.70
CA GLY A 594 -20.24 2.59 28.98
C GLY A 594 -20.05 4.10 29.21
N ARG A 595 -19.55 4.84 28.19
CA ARG A 595 -19.46 6.30 28.17
C ARG A 595 -20.46 6.88 27.19
N HIS A 596 -20.83 8.16 27.37
CA HIS A 596 -21.89 8.82 26.60
C HIS A 596 -21.31 9.93 25.71
N TYR A 597 -21.79 10.00 24.47
CA TYR A 597 -21.22 10.88 23.46
C TYR A 597 -22.28 11.69 22.73
N TRP A 598 -21.92 12.92 22.41
CA TRP A 598 -22.58 13.79 21.46
C TRP A 598 -21.75 14.00 20.21
N ASP A 599 -22.37 14.65 19.20
CA ASP A 599 -21.75 15.00 17.93
C ASP A 599 -20.44 15.79 18.12
N GLY A 600 -19.40 15.35 17.41
CA GLY A 600 -18.09 16.00 17.43
C GLY A 600 -18.11 17.43 16.96
N GLY A 601 -19.07 17.81 16.11
CA GLY A 601 -19.27 19.17 15.60
C GLY A 601 -19.55 20.21 16.66
N ILE A 602 -20.00 19.81 17.85
CA ILE A 602 -20.16 20.72 19.01
C ILE A 602 -18.83 21.40 19.37
N VAL A 603 -17.73 20.65 19.32
CA VAL A 603 -16.39 21.13 19.63
C VAL A 603 -15.61 21.48 18.37
N SER A 604 -15.59 20.60 17.36
CA SER A 604 -14.90 20.84 16.09
C SER A 604 -15.62 20.16 14.94
N ASN A 605 -16.08 20.94 13.95
CA ASN A 605 -16.69 20.44 12.73
C ASN A 605 -15.66 20.05 11.66
N SER A 606 -14.37 20.20 11.95
CA SER A 606 -13.26 19.78 11.10
C SER A 606 -12.14 19.26 11.98
N PRO A 607 -12.05 17.94 12.25
CA PRO A 607 -11.10 17.38 13.21
C PRO A 607 -9.66 17.31 12.64
N LEU A 608 -9.23 18.36 11.90
CA LEU A 608 -7.94 18.41 11.20
C LEU A 608 -6.76 18.20 12.13
N GLU A 609 -6.73 18.95 13.23
CA GLU A 609 -5.59 18.94 14.15
C GLU A 609 -5.42 17.58 14.82
N ARG A 610 -6.53 17.02 15.35
CA ARG A 610 -6.55 15.70 15.96
C ARG A 610 -6.26 14.58 14.96
N ALA A 611 -6.76 14.69 13.72
CA ALA A 611 -6.44 13.74 12.67
C ALA A 611 -4.96 13.78 12.32
N MET A 612 -4.35 14.96 12.23
CA MET A 612 -2.92 15.11 11.95
C MET A 612 -2.04 14.55 13.07
N GLU A 613 -2.41 14.71 14.34
CA GLU A 613 -1.72 14.10 15.48
C GLU A 613 -1.71 12.57 15.40
N ARG A 614 -2.82 11.96 14.96
CA ARG A 614 -2.95 10.49 14.81
C ARG A 614 -2.26 9.93 13.58
N CYS A 615 -2.01 10.75 12.57
CA CYS A 615 -1.48 10.29 11.28
C CYS A 615 0.04 10.23 11.22
N GLY A 616 0.76 10.64 12.26
CA GLY A 616 2.23 10.65 12.31
C GLY A 616 2.87 11.78 11.49
N SER A 617 4.19 11.79 11.44
CA SER A 617 5.03 12.86 10.87
C SER A 617 5.18 12.84 9.34
N ALA A 618 4.68 11.81 8.64
CA ALA A 618 4.81 11.71 7.20
C ALA A 618 4.14 12.89 6.46
N GLY A 619 4.73 13.34 5.35
CA GLY A 619 4.19 14.42 4.51
C GLY A 619 2.78 14.14 4.02
N LYS A 620 1.91 15.14 4.06
CA LYS A 620 0.48 14.96 3.79
C LYS A 620 -0.04 15.91 2.73
N ARG A 621 -0.89 15.36 1.88
CA ARG A 621 -1.80 16.12 1.04
C ARG A 621 -3.18 16.04 1.70
N VAL A 622 -3.67 17.17 2.20
CA VAL A 622 -4.93 17.26 2.93
C VAL A 622 -6.00 17.87 2.05
N PHE A 623 -7.10 17.17 1.88
CA PHE A 623 -8.32 17.71 1.28
C PHE A 623 -9.35 17.94 2.37
N ILE A 624 -9.83 19.18 2.49
CA ILE A 624 -10.92 19.54 3.39
C ILE A 624 -12.14 19.84 2.54
N ILE A 625 -13.19 19.02 2.68
CA ILE A 625 -14.49 19.34 2.06
C ILE A 625 -15.25 20.23 3.02
N ASP A 626 -15.35 21.51 2.64
CA ASP A 626 -15.88 22.58 3.48
C ASP A 626 -17.31 22.88 3.10
N LEU A 627 -18.23 22.53 3.99
CA LEU A 627 -19.67 22.67 3.77
C LEU A 627 -20.20 24.07 4.14
N PHE A 628 -19.42 24.86 4.92
CA PHE A 628 -19.85 26.14 5.47
C PHE A 628 -18.92 27.28 5.04
N PRO A 629 -19.22 27.97 3.92
CA PRO A 629 -18.32 29.00 3.36
C PRO A 629 -18.18 30.25 4.26
N GLY A 630 -19.09 30.45 5.21
CA GLY A 630 -19.04 31.54 6.20
C GLY A 630 -19.54 32.90 5.73
N GLU A 631 -19.56 33.18 4.43
CA GLU A 631 -20.07 34.43 3.87
C GLU A 631 -21.49 34.26 3.34
N ARG A 632 -22.41 35.10 3.84
CA ARG A 632 -23.77 35.26 3.31
C ARG A 632 -24.13 36.74 3.23
N ARG A 633 -24.84 37.09 2.15
CA ARG A 633 -25.31 38.47 1.94
C ARG A 633 -26.69 38.72 2.54
N LEU A 634 -27.48 37.65 2.74
CA LEU A 634 -28.84 37.79 3.29
C LEU A 634 -28.86 37.61 4.80
N LEU A 635 -29.64 38.47 5.48
CA LEU A 635 -29.90 38.34 6.89
C LEU A 635 -30.98 37.32 7.18
N PRO A 636 -30.92 36.59 8.31
CA PRO A 636 -31.96 35.64 8.72
C PRO A 636 -33.33 36.36 8.92
N THR A 637 -34.39 35.75 8.44
CA THR A 637 -35.75 36.30 8.50
C THR A 637 -36.69 35.55 9.44
N ASN A 638 -36.26 34.37 9.92
CA ASN A 638 -37.02 33.54 10.87
C ASN A 638 -36.08 32.81 11.85
N LEU A 639 -36.66 32.19 12.89
CA LEU A 639 -35.90 31.56 13.98
C LEU A 639 -35.01 30.39 13.48
N LEU A 640 -35.47 29.59 12.52
CA LEU A 640 -34.70 28.50 11.93
C LEU A 640 -33.48 29.05 11.19
N GLU A 641 -33.63 30.13 10.46
CA GLU A 641 -32.52 30.83 9.78
C GLU A 641 -31.52 31.42 10.78
N VAL A 642 -32.00 31.97 11.88
CA VAL A 642 -31.12 32.48 12.95
C VAL A 642 -30.29 31.36 13.55
N MET A 643 -30.89 30.20 13.84
CA MET A 643 -30.20 29.04 14.39
C MET A 643 -29.17 28.49 13.39
N SER A 644 -29.57 28.27 12.14
CA SER A 644 -28.68 27.79 11.07
C SER A 644 -27.51 28.76 10.83
N ARG A 645 -27.79 30.08 10.80
CA ARG A 645 -26.73 31.07 10.61
C ARG A 645 -25.74 31.14 11.79
N ARG A 646 -26.23 30.99 13.01
CA ARG A 646 -25.37 30.90 14.20
C ARG A 646 -24.40 29.73 14.07
N ASP A 647 -24.92 28.54 13.72
CA ASP A 647 -24.13 27.33 13.61
C ASP A 647 -23.12 27.42 12.44
N GLU A 648 -23.53 27.98 11.31
CA GLU A 648 -22.66 28.26 10.16
C GLU A 648 -21.49 29.19 10.54
N ILE A 649 -21.75 30.28 11.27
CA ILE A 649 -20.69 31.19 11.75
C ILE A 649 -19.71 30.44 12.66
N VAL A 650 -20.22 29.68 13.61
CA VAL A 650 -19.39 28.90 14.54
C VAL A 650 -18.52 27.88 13.79
N TYR A 651 -19.08 27.15 12.83
CA TYR A 651 -18.35 26.13 12.09
C TYR A 651 -17.32 26.72 11.12
N SER A 652 -17.66 27.79 10.40
CA SER A 652 -16.73 28.42 9.46
C SER A 652 -15.56 29.12 10.14
N GLU A 653 -15.74 29.72 11.32
CA GLU A 653 -14.69 30.40 12.05
C GLU A 653 -13.66 29.42 12.61
N ARG A 654 -14.10 28.27 13.12
CA ARG A 654 -13.19 27.23 13.63
C ARG A 654 -12.24 26.72 12.56
N ILE A 655 -12.72 26.47 11.35
CA ILE A 655 -11.88 26.01 10.23
C ILE A 655 -10.84 27.09 9.85
N ARG A 656 -11.28 28.35 9.78
CA ARG A 656 -10.36 29.46 9.50
C ARG A 656 -9.25 29.50 10.54
N ASN A 657 -9.59 29.40 11.80
CA ASN A 657 -8.64 29.44 12.91
C ASN A 657 -7.67 28.25 12.86
N ASP A 658 -8.14 27.03 12.61
CA ASP A 658 -7.32 25.83 12.49
C ASP A 658 -6.32 25.95 11.33
N VAL A 659 -6.77 26.40 10.15
CA VAL A 659 -5.91 26.60 8.98
C VAL A 659 -4.92 27.73 9.21
N GLN A 660 -5.35 28.86 9.80
CA GLN A 660 -4.50 30.02 10.08
C GLN A 660 -3.45 29.72 11.15
N THR A 661 -3.83 29.00 12.21
CA THR A 661 -2.88 28.55 13.25
C THR A 661 -1.78 27.68 12.64
N ARG A 662 -2.14 26.73 11.78
CA ARG A 662 -1.16 25.90 11.09
C ARG A 662 -0.27 26.69 10.15
N GLN A 663 -0.81 27.69 9.45
CA GLN A 663 0.00 28.57 8.61
C GLN A 663 1.03 29.33 9.46
N THR A 664 0.60 29.90 10.59
CA THR A 664 1.48 30.62 11.52
C THR A 664 2.58 29.71 12.08
N VAL A 665 2.24 28.48 12.48
CA VAL A 665 3.23 27.49 12.95
C VAL A 665 4.23 27.18 11.85
N ARG A 666 3.78 26.99 10.61
CA ARG A 666 4.64 26.72 9.46
C ARG A 666 5.58 27.89 9.14
N ASP A 667 5.06 29.10 9.14
CA ASP A 667 5.85 30.31 8.91
C ASP A 667 6.92 30.47 9.99
N PHE A 668 6.58 30.15 11.25
CA PHE A 668 7.54 30.11 12.36
C PHE A 668 8.61 29.02 12.16
N GLN A 669 8.21 27.81 11.74
CA GLN A 669 9.15 26.72 11.47
C GLN A 669 10.09 27.07 10.31
N SER A 670 9.58 27.68 9.23
CA SER A 670 10.40 28.17 8.11
C SER A 670 11.43 29.21 8.57
N LEU A 671 11.00 30.17 9.37
CA LEU A 671 11.91 31.17 9.93
C LEU A 671 13.01 30.54 10.80
N VAL A 672 12.65 29.57 11.65
CA VAL A 672 13.63 28.84 12.46
C VAL A 672 14.61 28.06 11.58
N GLN A 673 14.14 27.44 10.50
CA GLN A 673 15.02 26.74 9.53
C GLN A 673 15.97 27.70 8.83
N GLU A 674 15.51 28.88 8.40
CA GLU A 674 16.38 29.92 7.84
C GLU A 674 17.47 30.33 8.85
N LEU A 675 17.09 30.59 10.09
CA LEU A 675 18.05 30.93 11.16
C LEU A 675 19.06 29.78 11.42
N MET A 676 18.60 28.53 11.31
CA MET A 676 19.48 27.35 11.47
C MET A 676 20.53 27.23 10.35
N THR A 677 20.29 27.81 9.17
CA THR A 677 21.28 27.84 8.08
C THR A 677 22.39 28.86 8.32
N GLU A 678 22.11 29.92 9.09
CA GLU A 678 23.08 30.94 9.49
C GLU A 678 23.99 30.53 10.64
N LEU A 679 23.66 29.46 11.36
CA LEU A 679 24.44 28.98 12.50
C LEU A 679 25.64 28.13 12.06
N PRO A 680 26.76 28.14 12.83
CA PRO A 680 27.84 27.19 12.66
C PRO A 680 27.33 25.74 12.72
N LEU A 681 27.87 24.86 11.84
CA LEU A 681 27.39 23.49 11.64
C LEU A 681 27.27 22.68 12.95
N GLU A 682 28.26 22.81 13.86
CA GLU A 682 28.24 22.12 15.16
C GLU A 682 27.11 22.61 16.07
N SER A 683 26.81 23.92 16.05
CA SER A 683 25.74 24.52 16.85
C SER A 683 24.37 24.11 16.30
N ALA A 684 24.21 24.12 14.98
CA ALA A 684 22.99 23.68 14.30
C ALA A 684 22.72 22.19 14.58
N GLN A 685 23.72 21.31 14.49
CA GLN A 685 23.58 19.89 14.80
C GLN A 685 23.19 19.65 16.27
N ARG A 686 23.82 20.38 17.21
CA ARG A 686 23.50 20.27 18.65
C ARG A 686 22.07 20.66 18.96
N LEU A 687 21.56 21.72 18.33
CA LEU A 687 20.16 22.16 18.47
C LEU A 687 19.19 21.16 17.88
N ARG A 688 19.45 20.62 16.69
CA ARG A 688 18.60 19.60 16.04
C ARG A 688 18.40 18.33 16.86
N HIS A 689 19.38 17.96 17.72
CA HIS A 689 19.28 16.79 18.59
C HIS A 689 18.58 17.08 19.94
N GLN A 690 18.20 18.32 20.23
CA GLN A 690 17.47 18.62 21.46
C GLN A 690 16.02 18.12 21.37
N PRO A 691 15.51 17.39 22.39
CA PRO A 691 14.12 16.90 22.39
C PRO A 691 13.08 18.00 22.17
N ARG A 692 13.31 19.19 22.77
CA ARG A 692 12.42 20.35 22.61
C ARG A 692 12.42 20.89 21.17
N PHE A 693 13.57 20.88 20.48
CA PHE A 693 13.65 21.29 19.09
C PHE A 693 12.88 20.31 18.20
N ILE A 694 13.07 19.00 18.39
CA ILE A 694 12.34 17.94 17.66
C ILE A 694 10.83 18.06 17.90
N GLN A 695 10.42 18.34 19.16
CA GLN A 695 9.02 18.52 19.51
C GLN A 695 8.38 19.75 18.83
N LEU A 696 9.10 20.87 18.75
CA LEU A 696 8.57 22.14 18.20
C LEU A 696 8.65 22.20 16.68
N MET A 697 9.72 21.66 16.10
CA MET A 697 9.96 21.70 14.66
C MET A 697 9.31 20.51 13.93
N GLY A 698 9.05 19.40 14.64
CA GLY A 698 8.59 18.16 14.04
C GLY A 698 9.63 17.54 13.10
N GLU A 699 9.26 16.46 12.42
CA GLU A 699 9.96 16.02 11.21
C GLU A 699 9.48 16.90 10.04
N GLU A 700 10.41 17.32 9.17
CA GLU A 700 10.21 18.28 8.06
C GLU A 700 9.31 17.75 6.93
N ALA A 701 8.17 17.16 7.27
CA ALA A 701 7.30 16.57 6.27
C ALA A 701 6.30 17.62 5.74
N PRO A 702 6.26 17.88 4.42
CA PRO A 702 5.40 18.89 3.86
C PRO A 702 3.92 18.54 4.03
N THR A 703 3.10 19.55 4.32
CA THR A 703 1.64 19.41 4.35
C THR A 703 1.04 20.38 3.34
N VAL A 704 0.34 19.86 2.35
CA VAL A 704 -0.39 20.66 1.35
C VAL A 704 -1.87 20.57 1.66
N ILE A 705 -2.52 21.71 1.95
CA ILE A 705 -3.95 21.76 2.27
C ILE A 705 -4.70 22.33 1.07
N THR A 706 -5.66 21.56 0.56
CA THR A 706 -6.59 21.97 -0.49
C THR A 706 -8.01 21.96 0.08
N ARG A 707 -8.69 23.11 0.01
CA ARG A 707 -10.09 23.22 0.41
C ARG A 707 -11.00 23.07 -0.81
N ILE A 708 -12.01 22.22 -0.69
CA ILE A 708 -13.12 22.08 -1.64
C ILE A 708 -14.33 22.74 -0.97
N VAL A 709 -14.58 24.00 -1.29
CA VAL A 709 -15.57 24.82 -0.58
C VAL A 709 -16.90 24.76 -1.32
N ARG A 710 -17.97 24.50 -0.58
CA ARG A 710 -19.34 24.62 -1.11
C ARG A 710 -19.64 26.10 -1.38
N GLU A 711 -19.99 26.44 -2.57
CA GLU A 711 -20.48 27.78 -2.91
C GLU A 711 -21.90 27.95 -2.35
N GLY A 712 -22.07 28.93 -1.46
CA GLY A 712 -23.41 29.37 -1.06
C GLY A 712 -24.03 30.20 -2.17
N GLY A 713 -25.24 29.86 -2.61
CA GLY A 713 -25.97 30.69 -3.57
C GLY A 713 -26.37 32.04 -2.97
N ASP A 714 -26.29 33.14 -3.74
CA ASP A 714 -26.73 34.48 -3.32
C ASP A 714 -28.21 34.52 -2.85
N ASN A 715 -29.00 33.51 -3.23
CA ASN A 715 -30.40 33.34 -2.91
C ASN A 715 -30.68 32.01 -2.17
N GLU A 716 -29.72 31.42 -1.46
CA GLU A 716 -30.00 30.22 -0.67
C GLU A 716 -30.92 30.59 0.51
N PRO A 717 -32.15 30.07 0.52
CA PRO A 717 -33.03 30.27 1.67
C PRO A 717 -32.61 29.43 2.85
N SER A 718 -33.20 29.69 3.97
CA SER A 718 -33.00 29.13 5.30
C SER A 718 -32.92 27.63 5.35
N SER A 719 -31.91 27.12 6.10
CA SER A 719 -31.78 25.72 6.58
C SER A 719 -31.70 24.65 5.51
N PRO A 720 -30.88 24.82 4.44
CA PRO A 720 -30.73 23.84 3.37
C PRO A 720 -30.09 22.52 3.85
N GLU A 721 -29.45 22.52 5.02
CA GLU A 721 -28.91 21.32 5.69
C GLU A 721 -30.00 20.31 6.11
N TYR A 722 -31.27 20.72 6.13
CA TYR A 722 -32.43 19.86 6.40
C TYR A 722 -33.20 19.45 5.13
N ASP A 723 -32.82 19.92 3.93
CA ASP A 723 -33.51 19.57 2.68
C ASP A 723 -32.92 18.29 2.05
N PHE A 724 -33.48 17.14 2.41
CA PHE A 724 -33.16 15.83 1.84
C PHE A 724 -33.95 15.52 0.55
N SER A 725 -34.57 16.48 -0.10
CA SER A 725 -35.27 16.23 -1.35
C SER A 725 -34.32 15.74 -2.45
N SER A 726 -34.83 14.84 -3.33
CA SER A 726 -34.05 14.24 -4.41
C SER A 726 -33.44 15.28 -5.37
N GLN A 727 -34.09 16.42 -5.52
CA GLN A 727 -33.59 17.52 -6.35
C GLN A 727 -32.39 18.22 -5.67
N THR A 728 -32.49 18.53 -4.37
CA THR A 728 -31.40 19.15 -3.60
C THR A 728 -30.21 18.21 -3.48
N ILE A 729 -30.43 16.94 -3.20
CA ILE A 729 -29.34 15.94 -3.14
C ILE A 729 -28.58 15.85 -4.47
N LYS A 730 -29.28 15.76 -5.61
CA LYS A 730 -28.64 15.75 -6.93
C LYS A 730 -27.84 17.02 -7.20
N HIS A 731 -28.43 18.19 -6.90
CA HIS A 731 -27.75 19.47 -7.08
C HIS A 731 -26.47 19.57 -6.24
N LEU A 732 -26.52 19.11 -4.99
CA LEU A 732 -25.34 19.09 -4.09
C LEU A 732 -24.24 18.16 -4.60
N ILE A 733 -24.59 16.96 -5.10
CA ILE A 733 -23.62 16.03 -5.71
C ILE A 733 -22.95 16.67 -6.94
N GLU A 734 -23.74 17.29 -7.83
CA GLU A 734 -23.21 17.96 -9.02
C GLU A 734 -22.32 19.16 -8.68
N ALA A 735 -22.70 19.96 -7.67
CA ALA A 735 -21.89 21.08 -7.19
C ALA A 735 -20.59 20.58 -6.56
N GLY A 736 -20.63 19.54 -5.72
CA GLY A 736 -19.46 18.92 -5.12
C GLY A 736 -18.49 18.38 -6.17
N TYR A 737 -19.00 17.74 -7.20
CA TYR A 737 -18.19 17.23 -8.30
C TYR A 737 -17.50 18.37 -9.07
N ARG A 738 -18.22 19.45 -9.40
CA ARG A 738 -17.67 20.62 -10.08
C ARG A 738 -16.56 21.29 -9.25
N MET A 739 -16.82 21.54 -7.97
CA MET A 739 -15.85 22.17 -7.07
C MET A 739 -14.63 21.27 -6.79
N GLY A 740 -14.84 19.97 -6.66
CA GLY A 740 -13.77 18.99 -6.54
C GLY A 740 -12.85 18.99 -7.76
N ARG A 741 -13.39 19.00 -8.98
CA ARG A 741 -12.60 19.11 -10.21
C ARG A 741 -11.82 20.40 -10.28
N LEU A 742 -12.42 21.52 -9.89
CA LEU A 742 -11.73 22.81 -9.85
C LEU A 742 -10.55 22.78 -8.85
N ALA A 743 -10.78 22.27 -7.65
CA ALA A 743 -9.75 22.17 -6.61
C ALA A 743 -8.59 21.27 -7.04
N VAL A 744 -8.86 20.13 -7.69
CA VAL A 744 -7.83 19.25 -8.25
C VAL A 744 -7.01 19.96 -9.32
N ALA A 745 -7.66 20.72 -10.21
CA ALA A 745 -6.99 21.45 -11.28
C ALA A 745 -6.12 22.62 -10.78
N THR A 746 -6.49 23.23 -9.65
CA THR A 746 -5.82 24.39 -9.06
C THR A 746 -4.86 24.03 -7.91
N SER A 747 -4.85 22.78 -7.44
CA SER A 747 -3.93 22.33 -6.39
C SER A 747 -2.48 22.49 -6.86
N ARG A 748 -1.84 23.58 -6.44
CA ARG A 748 -0.41 23.84 -6.73
C ARG A 748 0.45 23.15 -5.66
N PRO A 749 1.64 22.66 -6.01
CA PRO A 749 2.64 22.35 -4.99
C PRO A 749 2.98 23.65 -4.27
N LEU A 750 3.22 23.56 -2.97
CA LEU A 750 3.82 24.66 -2.23
C LEU A 750 5.21 24.93 -2.83
N THR A 751 5.40 26.09 -3.41
CA THR A 751 6.70 26.63 -3.84
C THR A 751 7.61 26.80 -2.63
#